data_e37974beb8f0b82cfd4ec591ef6ff927
#
_entry.id   e37974beb8f0b82cfd4ec591ef6ff927
#
_cell.length_a   1.000
_cell.length_b   1.000
_cell.length_c   1.000
_cell.angle_alpha   90.00
_cell.angle_beta   90.00
_cell.angle_gamma   90.00
#
_symmetry.space_group_name_H-M   'P 1'
#
loop_
_entity.id
_entity.type
_entity.pdbx_description
1 polymer ?
#
loop_
_entity_poly.entity_id
_entity_poly.type
_entity_poly.pdbx_seq_one_letter_code
_entity_poly.pdbx_strand_id
1 'polypeptide(L)'
;MTGALRELAHLAGIFDDYWDQKGTRRATGAETDRALLRAMGFAVDDDAQTEASLARFKAERESRALPRWLILEPDETARAELAADAEMIRLDREDGSSIRLPTGPDPALPPGSTIEIPPLPVGIHVLSVDGVETTLLVAPARLPLPDPGWGVTLPLYGLRTEAEGGLGDYADLKLAVTALGGAGASFVGMNPVHAGFPTDSAAFSPYSPSHRRRLSTMHIAVGPDRPVNRGRLIDYAGILPAHRAALERAFEAFEAAGGGAAFDAWVATEGGSLERFATHQALADLHGPYWLTWETGLQNAHKADAIAFREANPAAIRFHCWLQWTAEQQLAEVSEAANEAGMRFGLYLDLAVGTHPHGAETWSDGSVFAKGVSLGAPPDAFSAEGQCWALAPFNPYALAAMHFRPLAETLRRQMRFAKLLRIDHVLGFERAFWVPTDSDAPGTYVVMPREAMLAVVRIEAARAGATVIGEDLGNVPDGLQEAMARSGLLGCRLVMFEQPHHAEFRQPEDYSETALASFGSHDVPTWAGWRAGSDVTLRHELGELDAPAYADAMSWRADEVAAFDALAGTDGPDPDGMHRFLGRVASRLVALQIEDILGVEEQANLPGTVDSYPNWRRRLPVGAAGLAGHPAVARAADIMKDTGRQE
;
A
#
# COMPACT_ATOMS: atom_id res chain seq x y z
N MET A 1 37.61 -7.57 5.66
CA MET A 1 36.62 -6.58 5.18
C MET A 1 37.36 -5.29 4.96
N THR A 2 37.32 -4.73 3.79
CA THR A 2 37.87 -3.40 3.55
C THR A 2 37.01 -2.41 4.31
N GLY A 3 37.62 -1.50 5.06
CA GLY A 3 36.89 -0.47 5.82
C GLY A 3 35.93 0.35 4.92
N ALA A 4 36.29 0.51 3.63
CA ALA A 4 35.52 1.25 2.65
C ALA A 4 34.14 0.65 2.36
N LEU A 5 33.99 -0.68 2.27
CA LEU A 5 32.68 -1.31 2.02
C LEU A 5 31.72 -1.04 3.17
N ARG A 6 32.17 -1.25 4.41
CA ARG A 6 31.35 -1.00 5.58
C ARG A 6 31.01 0.48 5.78
N GLU A 7 32.00 1.36 5.52
CA GLU A 7 31.79 2.80 5.57
C GLU A 7 30.74 3.25 4.53
N LEU A 8 30.84 2.75 3.29
CA LEU A 8 29.86 3.07 2.25
C LEU A 8 28.48 2.53 2.61
N ALA A 9 28.38 1.29 3.10
CA ALA A 9 27.11 0.70 3.52
C ALA A 9 26.43 1.51 4.63
N HIS A 10 27.20 1.88 5.67
CA HIS A 10 26.71 2.73 6.75
C HIS A 10 26.25 4.11 6.25
N LEU A 11 27.05 4.78 5.42
CA LEU A 11 26.69 6.07 4.83
C LEU A 11 25.49 5.98 3.88
N ALA A 12 25.30 4.83 3.25
CA ALA A 12 24.14 4.55 2.39
C ALA A 12 22.88 4.16 3.19
N GLY A 13 22.96 4.08 4.53
CA GLY A 13 21.82 3.79 5.39
C GLY A 13 21.53 2.31 5.58
N ILE A 14 22.50 1.42 5.27
CA ILE A 14 22.39 0.00 5.59
C ILE A 14 22.77 -0.20 7.05
N PHE A 15 21.93 -0.89 7.83
CA PHE A 15 22.15 -1.12 9.25
C PHE A 15 23.37 -2.01 9.49
N ASP A 16 24.17 -1.67 10.49
CA ASP A 16 25.32 -2.47 10.94
C ASP A 16 24.87 -3.76 11.61
N ASP A 17 23.77 -3.69 12.33
CA ASP A 17 23.10 -4.79 12.98
C ASP A 17 21.65 -4.41 13.34
N TYR A 18 20.87 -5.42 13.74
CA TYR A 18 19.52 -5.21 14.27
C TYR A 18 19.17 -6.29 15.30
N TRP A 19 18.16 -6.03 16.11
CA TRP A 19 17.57 -7.03 16.99
C TRP A 19 16.36 -7.66 16.28
N ASP A 20 16.36 -8.99 16.19
CA ASP A 20 15.18 -9.71 15.70
C ASP A 20 14.08 -9.76 16.77
N GLN A 21 12.89 -10.20 16.41
CA GLN A 21 11.76 -10.26 17.35
C GLN A 21 11.92 -11.32 18.43
N LYS A 22 12.94 -12.21 18.33
CA LYS A 22 13.33 -13.16 19.37
C LYS A 22 14.36 -12.59 20.37
N GLY A 23 14.70 -11.30 20.21
CA GLY A 23 15.71 -10.65 21.04
C GLY A 23 17.15 -11.06 20.73
N THR A 24 17.42 -11.59 19.52
CA THR A 24 18.76 -11.92 19.07
C THR A 24 19.32 -10.78 18.23
N ARG A 25 20.56 -10.36 18.55
CA ARG A 25 21.28 -9.37 17.74
C ARG A 25 21.85 -10.02 16.48
N ARG A 26 21.51 -9.48 15.32
CA ARG A 26 21.95 -9.93 14.01
C ARG A 26 22.88 -8.90 13.38
N ALA A 27 24.14 -9.26 13.18
CA ALA A 27 25.11 -8.39 12.51
C ALA A 27 24.97 -8.51 10.98
N THR A 28 25.05 -7.38 10.28
CA THR A 28 25.06 -7.35 8.81
C THR A 28 26.43 -7.76 8.28
N GLY A 29 26.46 -8.76 7.40
CA GLY A 29 27.68 -9.28 6.81
C GLY A 29 28.10 -8.52 5.55
N ALA A 30 29.37 -8.67 5.13
CA ALA A 30 29.90 -8.01 3.92
C ALA A 30 29.20 -8.45 2.62
N GLU A 31 28.67 -9.66 2.57
CA GLU A 31 27.92 -10.16 1.42
C GLU A 31 26.58 -9.42 1.30
N THR A 32 25.87 -9.27 2.42
CA THR A 32 24.65 -8.47 2.50
C THR A 32 24.92 -7.00 2.12
N ASP A 33 25.98 -6.37 2.70
CA ASP A 33 26.36 -5.00 2.36
C ASP A 33 26.55 -4.83 0.86
N ARG A 34 27.30 -5.76 0.22
CA ARG A 34 27.59 -5.71 -1.20
C ARG A 34 26.33 -5.88 -2.05
N ALA A 35 25.46 -6.83 -1.69
CA ALA A 35 24.19 -7.06 -2.39
C ALA A 35 23.28 -5.83 -2.33
N LEU A 36 23.11 -5.23 -1.15
CA LEU A 36 22.23 -4.07 -0.97
C LEU A 36 22.80 -2.81 -1.63
N LEU A 37 24.11 -2.60 -1.55
CA LEU A 37 24.77 -1.48 -2.27
C LEU A 37 24.60 -1.60 -3.79
N ARG A 38 24.74 -2.82 -4.36
CA ARG A 38 24.45 -3.06 -5.78
C ARG A 38 22.99 -2.75 -6.11
N ALA A 39 22.07 -3.19 -5.25
CA ALA A 39 20.64 -2.91 -5.42
C ALA A 39 20.34 -1.40 -5.41
N MET A 40 21.12 -0.61 -4.67
CA MET A 40 21.06 0.86 -4.67
C MET A 40 21.77 1.51 -5.87
N GLY A 41 22.48 0.73 -6.70
CA GLY A 41 23.18 1.22 -7.89
C GLY A 41 24.65 1.60 -7.68
N PHE A 42 25.26 1.21 -6.55
CA PHE A 42 26.70 1.41 -6.33
C PHE A 42 27.54 0.30 -7.01
N ALA A 43 28.64 0.69 -7.62
CA ALA A 43 29.63 -0.25 -8.13
C ALA A 43 30.52 -0.71 -6.96
N VAL A 44 30.42 -1.99 -6.58
CA VAL A 44 31.08 -2.57 -5.40
C VAL A 44 31.55 -4.01 -5.64
N ASP A 45 31.84 -4.38 -6.90
CA ASP A 45 32.23 -5.75 -7.25
C ASP A 45 33.63 -6.10 -6.73
N ASP A 46 34.52 -5.10 -6.67
CA ASP A 46 35.86 -5.20 -6.10
C ASP A 46 36.18 -4.01 -5.18
N ASP A 47 37.34 -4.06 -4.55
CA ASP A 47 37.77 -3.04 -3.59
C ASP A 47 38.02 -1.68 -4.28
N ALA A 48 38.53 -1.65 -5.48
CA ALA A 48 38.78 -0.41 -6.22
C ALA A 48 37.48 0.30 -6.61
N GLN A 49 36.49 -0.45 -7.08
CA GLN A 49 35.14 0.08 -7.35
C GLN A 49 34.47 0.58 -6.07
N THR A 50 34.64 -0.13 -4.97
CA THR A 50 34.08 0.24 -3.66
C THR A 50 34.68 1.55 -3.16
N GLU A 51 36.01 1.72 -3.22
CA GLU A 51 36.72 2.95 -2.84
C GLU A 51 36.29 4.12 -3.73
N ALA A 52 36.20 3.91 -5.04
CA ALA A 52 35.73 4.92 -5.99
C ALA A 52 34.27 5.34 -5.74
N SER A 53 33.40 4.38 -5.44
CA SER A 53 32.00 4.65 -5.09
C SER A 53 31.86 5.42 -3.78
N LEU A 54 32.65 5.08 -2.76
CA LEU A 54 32.69 5.81 -1.49
C LEU A 54 33.19 7.24 -1.68
N ALA A 55 34.29 7.43 -2.42
CA ALA A 55 34.83 8.75 -2.68
C ALA A 55 33.82 9.63 -3.45
N ARG A 56 33.18 9.08 -4.49
CA ARG A 56 32.16 9.79 -5.26
C ARG A 56 30.95 10.16 -4.40
N PHE A 57 30.49 9.25 -3.54
CA PHE A 57 29.34 9.47 -2.67
C PHE A 57 29.61 10.58 -1.65
N LYS A 58 30.80 10.61 -1.05
CA LYS A 58 31.24 11.68 -0.14
C LYS A 58 31.33 13.02 -0.88
N ALA A 59 32.01 13.05 -2.01
CA ALA A 59 32.18 14.27 -2.82
C ALA A 59 30.84 14.86 -3.25
N GLU A 60 29.88 14.03 -3.68
CA GLU A 60 28.53 14.48 -4.04
C GLU A 60 27.79 15.09 -2.85
N ARG A 61 27.91 14.50 -1.65
CA ARG A 61 27.30 15.07 -0.44
C ARG A 61 27.92 16.39 -0.03
N GLU A 62 29.25 16.50 -0.10
CA GLU A 62 30.01 17.70 0.29
C GLU A 62 29.85 18.86 -0.71
N SER A 63 29.63 18.56 -1.99
CA SER A 63 29.44 19.57 -3.02
C SER A 63 28.06 20.22 -3.05
N ARG A 64 27.09 19.70 -2.31
CA ARG A 64 25.73 20.24 -2.32
C ARG A 64 25.63 21.51 -1.50
N ALA A 65 25.15 22.58 -2.12
CA ALA A 65 24.84 23.83 -1.40
C ALA A 65 23.60 23.70 -0.47
N LEU A 66 22.68 22.79 -0.80
CA LEU A 66 21.49 22.49 -0.01
C LEU A 66 21.27 20.97 0.14
N PRO A 67 20.53 20.52 1.17
CA PRO A 67 20.10 19.12 1.30
C PRO A 67 19.33 18.64 0.06
N ARG A 68 19.22 17.32 -0.12
CA ARG A 68 18.46 16.72 -1.25
C ARG A 68 16.99 17.14 -1.26
N TRP A 69 16.41 17.41 -0.10
CA TRP A 69 15.06 17.94 0.06
C TRP A 69 14.97 18.91 1.25
N LEU A 70 14.00 19.79 1.18
CA LEU A 70 13.54 20.66 2.27
C LEU A 70 12.03 20.50 2.42
N ILE A 71 11.55 20.47 3.66
CA ILE A 71 10.13 20.42 3.97
C ILE A 71 9.73 21.83 4.43
N LEU A 72 8.76 22.43 3.75
CA LEU A 72 8.32 23.80 3.96
C LEU A 72 6.83 23.82 4.27
N GLU A 73 6.40 24.85 5.01
CA GLU A 73 4.97 25.11 5.22
C GLU A 73 4.41 25.92 4.03
N PRO A 74 3.14 25.70 3.65
CA PRO A 74 2.52 26.42 2.54
C PRO A 74 2.31 27.90 2.90
N ASP A 75 2.38 28.75 1.86
CA ASP A 75 2.09 30.18 1.93
C ASP A 75 2.98 30.99 2.89
N GLU A 76 4.10 30.43 3.32
CA GLU A 76 5.09 31.09 4.17
C GLU A 76 6.42 31.32 3.42
N THR A 77 7.12 32.40 3.77
CA THR A 77 8.49 32.63 3.30
C THR A 77 9.44 31.74 4.11
N ALA A 78 10.14 30.85 3.44
CA ALA A 78 11.14 30.01 4.07
C ALA A 78 12.55 30.57 3.89
N ARG A 79 13.47 30.15 4.76
CA ARG A 79 14.90 30.51 4.69
C ARG A 79 15.74 29.25 4.69
N ALA A 80 16.77 29.24 3.83
CA ALA A 80 17.73 28.16 3.77
C ALA A 80 19.15 28.72 3.76
N GLU A 81 20.05 28.09 4.54
CA GLU A 81 21.46 28.42 4.57
C GLU A 81 22.21 27.59 3.54
N LEU A 82 23.05 28.24 2.74
CA LEU A 82 23.88 27.59 1.74
C LEU A 82 25.16 27.00 2.36
N ALA A 83 25.42 25.74 2.09
CA ALA A 83 26.65 25.07 2.55
C ALA A 83 27.83 25.26 1.55
N ALA A 84 27.57 25.73 0.33
CA ALA A 84 28.57 26.01 -0.70
C ALA A 84 28.24 27.31 -1.43
N ASP A 85 29.17 27.80 -2.26
CA ASP A 85 28.96 28.97 -3.11
C ASP A 85 27.76 28.78 -4.05
N ALA A 86 27.06 29.87 -4.40
CA ALA A 86 25.94 29.85 -5.32
C ALA A 86 25.95 31.07 -6.25
N GLU A 87 26.03 30.84 -7.57
CA GLU A 87 25.98 31.88 -8.60
C GLU A 87 24.57 32.05 -9.18
N MET A 88 23.83 30.93 -9.31
CA MET A 88 22.50 30.91 -9.90
C MET A 88 21.52 30.07 -9.09
N ILE A 89 20.41 30.68 -8.68
CA ILE A 89 19.36 29.99 -7.97
C ILE A 89 18.07 30.10 -8.79
N ARG A 90 17.49 28.96 -9.15
CA ARG A 90 16.25 28.84 -9.91
C ARG A 90 15.24 28.02 -9.14
N LEU A 91 14.02 28.51 -9.05
CA LEU A 91 12.89 27.83 -8.47
C LEU A 91 11.92 27.42 -9.59
N ASP A 92 11.77 26.12 -9.81
CA ASP A 92 10.81 25.52 -10.73
C ASP A 92 9.60 25.03 -9.91
N ARG A 93 8.42 25.58 -10.21
CA ARG A 93 7.19 25.20 -9.53
C ARG A 93 6.54 23.99 -10.20
N GLU A 94 5.70 23.29 -9.44
CA GLU A 94 4.98 22.11 -9.94
C GLU A 94 4.04 22.43 -11.12
N ASP A 95 3.53 23.67 -11.20
CA ASP A 95 2.69 24.16 -12.32
C ASP A 95 3.46 24.43 -13.62
N GLY A 96 4.78 24.19 -13.63
CA GLY A 96 5.67 24.42 -14.76
C GLY A 96 6.22 25.86 -14.85
N SER A 97 5.82 26.77 -13.97
CA SER A 97 6.41 28.10 -13.91
C SER A 97 7.79 28.08 -13.25
N SER A 98 8.68 28.99 -13.69
CA SER A 98 10.05 29.07 -13.18
C SER A 98 10.40 30.52 -12.86
N ILE A 99 11.09 30.74 -11.75
CA ILE A 99 11.62 32.05 -11.37
C ILE A 99 13.09 31.94 -10.95
N ARG A 100 13.85 32.99 -11.21
CA ARG A 100 15.20 33.15 -10.68
C ARG A 100 15.14 33.87 -9.34
N LEU A 101 15.75 33.31 -8.32
CA LEU A 101 15.87 33.99 -7.02
C LEU A 101 17.08 34.94 -7.06
N PRO A 102 16.97 36.12 -6.40
CA PRO A 102 18.06 37.09 -6.37
C PRO A 102 19.23 36.55 -5.54
N THR A 103 20.44 36.67 -6.06
CA THR A 103 21.71 36.39 -5.36
C THR A 103 22.36 37.66 -4.77
N GLY A 104 21.65 38.79 -4.80
CA GLY A 104 22.17 40.10 -4.32
C GLY A 104 23.02 40.83 -5.36
N PRO A 105 23.79 41.85 -4.94
CA PRO A 105 24.64 42.65 -5.84
C PRO A 105 25.94 41.95 -6.25
N ASP A 106 26.36 40.92 -5.49
CA ASP A 106 27.55 40.14 -5.78
C ASP A 106 27.24 38.98 -6.78
N PRO A 107 28.21 38.60 -7.63
CA PRO A 107 28.01 37.55 -8.65
C PRO A 107 27.81 36.17 -8.04
N ALA A 108 28.22 35.95 -6.79
CA ALA A 108 28.05 34.66 -6.07
C ALA A 108 27.77 34.88 -4.60
N LEU A 109 26.92 34.04 -4.02
CA LEU A 109 26.67 33.98 -2.58
C LEU A 109 27.68 33.01 -1.96
N PRO A 110 28.47 33.41 -0.95
CA PRO A 110 29.39 32.51 -0.27
C PRO A 110 28.67 31.50 0.64
N PRO A 111 29.36 30.43 1.09
CA PRO A 111 28.86 29.50 2.11
C PRO A 111 28.42 30.26 3.36
N GLY A 112 27.34 29.81 4.01
CA GLY A 112 26.73 30.50 5.17
C GLY A 112 25.76 31.61 4.78
N SER A 113 25.62 31.95 3.50
CA SER A 113 24.58 32.87 3.04
C SER A 113 23.20 32.28 3.20
N THR A 114 22.24 33.11 3.61
CA THR A 114 20.83 32.71 3.70
C THR A 114 20.07 33.18 2.46
N ILE A 115 19.37 32.26 1.82
CA ILE A 115 18.43 32.55 0.73
C ILE A 115 17.00 32.58 1.25
N GLU A 116 16.16 33.44 0.68
CA GLU A 116 14.73 33.47 0.94
C GLU A 116 13.98 32.76 -0.19
N ILE A 117 13.18 31.77 0.18
CA ILE A 117 12.29 31.03 -0.70
C ILE A 117 10.91 31.66 -0.55
N PRO A 118 10.30 32.21 -1.62
CA PRO A 118 9.02 32.86 -1.52
C PRO A 118 7.91 31.89 -1.14
N PRO A 119 6.76 32.40 -0.67
CA PRO A 119 5.59 31.58 -0.39
C PRO A 119 5.23 30.68 -1.58
N LEU A 120 4.98 29.39 -1.29
CA LEU A 120 4.65 28.37 -2.28
C LEU A 120 3.35 27.67 -1.88
N PRO A 121 2.51 27.28 -2.85
CA PRO A 121 1.34 26.45 -2.56
C PRO A 121 1.77 25.03 -2.20
N VAL A 122 0.86 24.28 -1.55
CA VAL A 122 1.04 22.84 -1.29
C VAL A 122 1.46 22.12 -2.57
N GLY A 123 2.61 21.42 -2.52
CA GLY A 123 3.13 20.75 -3.70
C GLY A 123 4.58 20.30 -3.62
N ILE A 124 5.05 19.77 -4.75
CA ILE A 124 6.43 19.32 -4.95
C ILE A 124 7.09 20.23 -5.96
N HIS A 125 7.96 21.12 -5.49
CA HIS A 125 8.70 22.07 -6.31
C HIS A 125 10.19 21.71 -6.32
N VAL A 126 10.97 22.34 -7.21
CA VAL A 126 12.41 22.07 -7.34
C VAL A 126 13.17 23.39 -7.24
N LEU A 127 14.16 23.42 -6.36
CA LEU A 127 15.12 24.51 -6.25
C LEU A 127 16.46 24.05 -6.80
N SER A 128 16.95 24.72 -7.84
CA SER A 128 18.25 24.43 -8.45
C SER A 128 19.25 25.48 -8.02
N VAL A 129 20.35 25.06 -7.42
CA VAL A 129 21.53 25.90 -7.12
C VAL A 129 22.65 25.43 -8.00
N ASP A 130 23.08 26.27 -8.97
CA ASP A 130 24.12 25.96 -9.96
C ASP A 130 23.92 24.62 -10.67
N GLY A 131 22.66 24.28 -10.96
CA GLY A 131 22.28 23.03 -11.63
C GLY A 131 22.12 21.82 -10.70
N VAL A 132 22.41 21.95 -9.40
CA VAL A 132 22.16 20.90 -8.40
C VAL A 132 20.77 21.07 -7.80
N GLU A 133 19.93 20.06 -7.95
CA GLU A 133 18.51 20.14 -7.57
C GLU A 133 18.27 19.72 -6.11
N THR A 134 17.41 20.49 -5.44
CA THR A 134 16.84 20.23 -4.11
C THR A 134 15.33 20.17 -4.24
N THR A 135 14.71 19.12 -3.75
CA THR A 135 13.25 19.00 -3.76
C THR A 135 12.66 19.86 -2.64
N LEU A 136 11.69 20.71 -2.96
CA LEU A 136 10.90 21.44 -1.96
C LEU A 136 9.56 20.73 -1.78
N LEU A 137 9.38 20.10 -0.64
CA LEU A 137 8.14 19.44 -0.22
C LEU A 137 7.32 20.43 0.59
N VAL A 138 6.40 21.15 -0.06
CA VAL A 138 5.54 22.15 0.60
C VAL A 138 4.29 21.44 1.10
N ALA A 139 4.28 21.14 2.39
CA ALA A 139 3.26 20.32 3.05
C ALA A 139 2.66 21.05 4.26
N PRO A 140 1.36 20.91 4.56
CA PRO A 140 0.82 21.40 5.83
C PRO A 140 1.56 20.71 6.98
N ALA A 141 1.78 21.43 8.08
CA ALA A 141 2.46 20.87 9.26
C ALA A 141 1.75 19.61 9.78
N ARG A 142 0.43 19.61 9.72
CA ARG A 142 -0.43 18.50 10.18
C ARG A 142 -1.71 18.42 9.33
N LEU A 143 -2.16 17.19 9.06
CA LEU A 143 -3.49 16.93 8.50
C LEU A 143 -4.55 17.05 9.60
N PRO A 144 -5.77 17.49 9.27
CA PRO A 144 -6.90 17.47 10.21
C PRO A 144 -7.25 16.02 10.57
N LEU A 145 -7.57 15.81 11.85
CA LEU A 145 -8.10 14.51 12.27
C LEU A 145 -9.56 14.38 11.80
N PRO A 146 -9.99 13.17 11.43
CA PRO A 146 -11.39 12.93 11.06
C PRO A 146 -12.28 13.03 12.30
N ASP A 147 -13.55 13.35 12.10
CA ASP A 147 -14.57 13.17 13.13
C ASP A 147 -14.75 11.68 13.44
N PRO A 148 -15.17 11.33 14.68
CA PRO A 148 -15.44 9.94 15.03
C PRO A 148 -16.45 9.30 14.07
N GLY A 149 -16.21 8.03 13.74
CA GLY A 149 -17.08 7.30 12.84
C GLY A 149 -16.79 5.80 12.87
N TRP A 150 -17.66 5.04 12.23
CA TRP A 150 -17.49 3.61 12.04
C TRP A 150 -17.72 3.22 10.59
N GLY A 151 -17.17 2.09 10.20
CA GLY A 151 -17.38 1.52 8.88
C GLY A 151 -17.18 0.01 8.88
N VAL A 152 -17.25 -0.57 7.69
CA VAL A 152 -17.13 -2.01 7.50
C VAL A 152 -15.97 -2.29 6.54
N THR A 153 -15.11 -3.25 6.88
CA THR A 153 -14.14 -3.81 5.95
C THR A 153 -14.68 -5.09 5.34
N LEU A 154 -14.46 -5.29 4.04
CA LEU A 154 -14.93 -6.46 3.32
C LEU A 154 -13.97 -6.88 2.20
N PRO A 155 -13.90 -8.18 1.83
CA PRO A 155 -13.13 -8.66 0.71
C PRO A 155 -13.91 -8.42 -0.59
N LEU A 156 -13.44 -7.47 -1.44
CA LEU A 156 -14.10 -7.21 -2.73
C LEU A 156 -14.24 -8.51 -3.56
N TYR A 157 -13.16 -9.29 -3.66
CA TYR A 157 -13.17 -10.56 -4.38
C TYR A 157 -14.23 -11.55 -3.85
N GLY A 158 -14.54 -11.48 -2.55
CA GLY A 158 -15.49 -12.37 -1.86
C GLY A 158 -16.96 -11.99 -2.02
N LEU A 159 -17.25 -10.78 -2.54
CA LEU A 159 -18.60 -10.36 -2.85
C LEU A 159 -19.20 -11.22 -3.95
N ARG A 160 -20.53 -11.32 -3.99
CA ARG A 160 -21.27 -12.07 -5.02
C ARG A 160 -22.68 -11.56 -5.17
N THR A 161 -23.24 -11.80 -6.34
CA THR A 161 -24.70 -11.72 -6.52
C THR A 161 -25.37 -12.94 -5.85
N GLU A 162 -26.64 -12.84 -5.49
CA GLU A 162 -27.37 -13.95 -4.85
C GLU A 162 -27.48 -15.19 -5.74
N ALA A 163 -27.57 -14.99 -7.05
CA ALA A 163 -27.92 -16.07 -7.97
C ALA A 163 -26.78 -17.05 -8.28
N GLU A 164 -25.54 -16.71 -8.40
CA GLU A 164 -24.41 -17.62 -8.75
C GLU A 164 -23.16 -16.83 -9.17
N GLY A 165 -23.08 -15.56 -8.77
CA GLY A 165 -22.05 -14.64 -9.22
C GLY A 165 -20.64 -15.15 -8.97
N GLY A 166 -19.78 -14.96 -9.96
CA GLY A 166 -18.40 -15.43 -9.98
C GLY A 166 -17.49 -14.77 -8.94
N LEU A 167 -16.58 -13.95 -9.38
CA LEU A 167 -15.72 -13.08 -8.60
C LEU A 167 -16.48 -11.79 -8.27
N GLY A 168 -16.30 -11.22 -7.08
CA GLY A 168 -16.85 -9.92 -6.72
C GLY A 168 -16.37 -8.81 -7.65
N ASP A 169 -17.29 -7.97 -8.12
CA ASP A 169 -17.02 -6.88 -9.06
C ASP A 169 -17.48 -5.53 -8.52
N TYR A 170 -17.23 -4.45 -9.27
CA TYR A 170 -17.62 -3.10 -8.86
C TYR A 170 -19.14 -2.90 -8.79
N ALA A 171 -19.96 -3.69 -9.52
CA ALA A 171 -21.41 -3.64 -9.36
C ALA A 171 -21.87 -4.26 -8.03
N ASP A 172 -21.25 -5.37 -7.61
CA ASP A 172 -21.48 -5.94 -6.27
C ASP A 172 -21.03 -4.98 -5.17
N LEU A 173 -19.88 -4.32 -5.36
CA LEU A 173 -19.40 -3.32 -4.42
C LEU A 173 -20.35 -2.13 -4.30
N LYS A 174 -20.91 -1.66 -5.42
CA LYS A 174 -21.93 -0.60 -5.43
C LYS A 174 -23.16 -0.97 -4.60
N LEU A 175 -23.62 -2.21 -4.69
CA LEU A 175 -24.73 -2.72 -3.85
C LEU A 175 -24.33 -2.77 -2.37
N ALA A 176 -23.13 -3.25 -2.06
CA ALA A 176 -22.64 -3.36 -0.69
C ALA A 176 -22.49 -1.97 -0.03
N VAL A 177 -21.87 -0.99 -0.71
CA VAL A 177 -21.71 0.37 -0.15
C VAL A 177 -23.08 1.04 0.05
N THR A 178 -24.03 0.84 -0.88
CA THR A 178 -25.39 1.37 -0.73
C THR A 178 -26.08 0.77 0.50
N ALA A 179 -25.97 -0.55 0.69
CA ALA A 179 -26.58 -1.24 1.82
C ALA A 179 -25.98 -0.82 3.17
N LEU A 180 -24.66 -0.78 3.25
CA LEU A 180 -23.93 -0.44 4.48
C LEU A 180 -24.02 1.05 4.82
N GLY A 181 -24.02 1.95 3.84
CA GLY A 181 -24.27 3.37 4.04
C GLY A 181 -25.70 3.63 4.53
N GLY A 182 -26.68 2.94 3.92
CA GLY A 182 -28.07 2.97 4.42
C GLY A 182 -28.24 2.46 5.86
N ALA A 183 -27.34 1.61 6.35
CA ALA A 183 -27.27 1.18 7.74
C ALA A 183 -26.50 2.17 8.64
N GLY A 184 -25.89 3.23 8.08
CA GLY A 184 -25.18 4.29 8.81
C GLY A 184 -23.67 4.13 8.92
N ALA A 185 -23.06 3.22 8.17
CA ALA A 185 -21.61 3.15 8.05
C ALA A 185 -21.06 4.40 7.37
N SER A 186 -19.99 4.97 7.90
CA SER A 186 -19.32 6.16 7.36
C SER A 186 -18.34 5.83 6.24
N PHE A 187 -17.92 4.58 6.12
CA PHE A 187 -17.00 4.09 5.09
C PHE A 187 -17.15 2.58 4.86
N VAL A 188 -16.67 2.15 3.68
CA VAL A 188 -16.43 0.74 3.37
C VAL A 188 -14.98 0.57 2.95
N GLY A 189 -14.26 -0.29 3.68
CA GLY A 189 -12.88 -0.67 3.40
C GLY A 189 -12.79 -1.96 2.60
N MET A 190 -11.76 -2.07 1.76
CA MET A 190 -11.51 -3.25 0.95
C MET A 190 -10.03 -3.52 0.76
N ASN A 191 -9.69 -4.75 0.38
CA ASN A 191 -8.34 -5.11 -0.04
C ASN A 191 -7.87 -4.25 -1.22
N PRO A 192 -6.54 -4.16 -1.47
CA PRO A 192 -6.01 -3.43 -2.61
C PRO A 192 -6.70 -3.77 -3.93
N VAL A 193 -7.05 -2.75 -4.69
CA VAL A 193 -7.66 -2.87 -6.02
C VAL A 193 -6.66 -2.60 -7.15
N HIS A 194 -5.38 -2.77 -6.86
CA HIS A 194 -4.30 -2.56 -7.81
C HIS A 194 -4.33 -3.55 -8.97
N ALA A 195 -3.77 -3.14 -10.13
CA ALA A 195 -3.61 -4.05 -11.25
C ALA A 195 -2.74 -5.26 -10.89
N GLY A 196 -3.30 -6.45 -11.06
CA GLY A 196 -2.61 -7.74 -10.87
C GLY A 196 -2.07 -8.30 -12.18
N PHE A 197 -2.15 -9.62 -12.30
CA PHE A 197 -1.68 -10.40 -13.44
C PHE A 197 -2.83 -11.15 -14.11
N PRO A 198 -3.59 -10.53 -15.02
CA PRO A 198 -4.79 -11.12 -15.59
C PRO A 198 -4.53 -12.38 -16.44
N THR A 199 -3.28 -12.61 -16.85
CA THR A 199 -2.84 -13.79 -17.60
C THR A 199 -2.30 -14.93 -16.70
N ASP A 200 -2.28 -14.73 -15.38
CA ASP A 200 -1.86 -15.75 -14.40
C ASP A 200 -2.95 -15.97 -13.35
N SER A 201 -3.68 -17.07 -13.48
CA SER A 201 -4.74 -17.42 -12.54
C SER A 201 -4.27 -17.86 -11.15
N ALA A 202 -2.96 -18.00 -10.93
CA ALA A 202 -2.34 -18.27 -9.63
C ALA A 202 -1.91 -16.99 -8.92
N ALA A 203 -1.73 -15.88 -9.65
CA ALA A 203 -1.26 -14.59 -9.11
C ALA A 203 -2.45 -13.68 -8.75
N PHE A 204 -3.30 -14.10 -7.83
CA PHE A 204 -4.53 -13.38 -7.44
C PHE A 204 -4.43 -12.64 -6.09
N SER A 205 -3.29 -12.70 -5.40
CA SER A 205 -3.10 -11.94 -4.16
C SER A 205 -3.19 -10.44 -4.42
N PRO A 206 -4.05 -9.69 -3.70
CA PRO A 206 -4.15 -8.23 -3.86
C PRO A 206 -2.91 -7.48 -3.36
N TYR A 207 -2.08 -8.14 -2.53
CA TYR A 207 -0.87 -7.55 -1.93
C TYR A 207 0.41 -7.78 -2.75
N SER A 208 0.33 -8.49 -3.88
CA SER A 208 1.43 -8.65 -4.84
C SER A 208 1.07 -8.06 -6.21
N PRO A 209 0.81 -6.74 -6.31
CA PRO A 209 0.32 -6.13 -7.54
C PRO A 209 1.40 -6.05 -8.61
N SER A 210 0.96 -6.10 -9.85
CA SER A 210 1.78 -5.78 -11.02
C SER A 210 2.04 -4.26 -11.15
N HIS A 211 1.05 -3.43 -10.73
CA HIS A 211 1.16 -1.97 -10.82
C HIS A 211 0.20 -1.24 -9.86
N ARG A 212 0.74 -0.49 -8.89
CA ARG A 212 -0.05 0.17 -7.83
C ARG A 212 -0.84 1.40 -8.28
N ARG A 213 -0.47 2.03 -9.38
CA ARG A 213 -1.17 3.21 -9.94
C ARG A 213 -2.27 2.86 -10.93
N ARG A 214 -2.50 1.56 -11.20
CA ARG A 214 -3.50 1.04 -12.12
C ARG A 214 -4.45 0.10 -11.38
N LEU A 215 -5.67 -0.04 -11.91
CA LEU A 215 -6.73 -0.82 -11.29
C LEU A 215 -6.76 -2.26 -11.79
N SER A 216 -7.16 -3.16 -10.92
CA SER A 216 -7.42 -4.56 -11.27
C SER A 216 -8.61 -4.67 -12.23
N THR A 217 -8.38 -5.29 -13.36
CA THR A 217 -9.40 -5.50 -14.39
C THR A 217 -10.33 -6.67 -14.08
N MET A 218 -9.96 -7.54 -13.12
CA MET A 218 -10.78 -8.68 -12.75
C MET A 218 -12.05 -8.31 -11.98
N HIS A 219 -12.14 -7.08 -11.49
CA HIS A 219 -13.32 -6.55 -10.79
C HIS A 219 -14.24 -5.70 -11.69
N ILE A 220 -13.95 -5.61 -13.00
CA ILE A 220 -14.84 -4.92 -13.94
C ILE A 220 -16.14 -5.74 -14.07
N ALA A 221 -17.27 -5.10 -13.82
CA ALA A 221 -18.58 -5.71 -14.03
C ALA A 221 -18.89 -5.83 -15.53
N VAL A 222 -19.22 -7.03 -15.96
CA VAL A 222 -19.56 -7.35 -17.37
C VAL A 222 -21.06 -7.64 -17.57
N GLY A 223 -21.89 -7.28 -16.58
CA GLY A 223 -23.35 -7.44 -16.66
C GLY A 223 -23.78 -8.91 -16.83
N PRO A 224 -24.69 -9.21 -17.80
CA PRO A 224 -25.24 -10.55 -17.97
C PRO A 224 -24.21 -11.60 -18.41
N ASP A 225 -23.07 -11.17 -18.94
CA ASP A 225 -21.98 -12.06 -19.38
C ASP A 225 -21.05 -12.50 -18.23
N ARG A 226 -21.43 -12.22 -17.01
CA ARG A 226 -20.65 -12.55 -15.81
C ARG A 226 -20.42 -14.06 -15.67
N PRO A 227 -19.16 -14.50 -15.48
CA PRO A 227 -18.86 -15.91 -15.21
C PRO A 227 -19.54 -16.41 -13.94
N VAL A 228 -19.93 -17.67 -13.93
CA VAL A 228 -20.57 -18.34 -12.79
C VAL A 228 -19.53 -19.09 -11.95
N ASN A 229 -19.61 -18.94 -10.61
CA ASN A 229 -18.87 -19.73 -9.65
C ASN A 229 -19.79 -20.18 -8.52
N ARG A 230 -20.08 -21.48 -8.44
CA ARG A 230 -21.03 -22.06 -7.46
C ARG A 230 -20.36 -22.50 -6.16
N GLY A 231 -19.03 -22.59 -6.14
CA GLY A 231 -18.27 -23.05 -4.98
C GLY A 231 -18.23 -22.01 -3.85
N ARG A 232 -17.84 -22.48 -2.64
CA ARG A 232 -17.52 -21.60 -1.50
C ARG A 232 -16.19 -20.86 -1.71
N LEU A 233 -15.31 -21.40 -2.52
CA LEU A 233 -14.03 -20.81 -2.91
C LEU A 233 -14.09 -20.35 -4.37
N ILE A 234 -13.38 -19.29 -4.68
CA ILE A 234 -13.25 -18.75 -6.03
C ILE A 234 -12.34 -19.66 -6.86
N ASP A 235 -12.83 -20.08 -8.02
CA ASP A 235 -12.05 -20.77 -9.04
C ASP A 235 -11.52 -19.76 -10.06
N TYR A 236 -10.40 -19.11 -9.71
CA TYR A 236 -9.77 -18.11 -10.60
C TYR A 236 -9.41 -18.69 -11.97
N ALA A 237 -8.95 -19.96 -12.03
CA ALA A 237 -8.57 -20.60 -13.28
C ALA A 237 -9.76 -20.78 -14.24
N GLY A 238 -10.94 -21.09 -13.70
CA GLY A 238 -12.17 -21.19 -14.49
C GLY A 238 -12.80 -19.85 -14.83
N ILE A 239 -12.72 -18.88 -13.92
CA ILE A 239 -13.38 -17.57 -14.06
C ILE A 239 -12.62 -16.62 -14.99
N LEU A 240 -11.30 -16.44 -14.80
CA LEU A 240 -10.56 -15.37 -15.49
C LEU A 240 -10.60 -15.46 -17.01
N PRO A 241 -10.47 -16.64 -17.66
CA PRO A 241 -10.59 -16.73 -19.11
C PRO A 241 -11.99 -16.35 -19.63
N ALA A 242 -13.04 -16.77 -18.93
CA ALA A 242 -14.43 -16.45 -19.30
C ALA A 242 -14.73 -14.96 -19.11
N HIS A 243 -14.22 -14.36 -18.02
CA HIS A 243 -14.32 -12.93 -17.76
C HIS A 243 -13.57 -12.11 -18.83
N ARG A 244 -12.35 -12.53 -19.20
CA ARG A 244 -11.58 -11.91 -20.28
C ARG A 244 -12.37 -11.92 -21.60
N ALA A 245 -12.95 -13.05 -21.97
CA ALA A 245 -13.77 -13.15 -23.19
C ALA A 245 -15.02 -12.24 -23.14
N ALA A 246 -15.63 -12.05 -21.96
CA ALA A 246 -16.73 -11.10 -21.80
C ALA A 246 -16.27 -9.65 -21.97
N LEU A 247 -15.10 -9.28 -21.44
CA LEU A 247 -14.49 -7.95 -21.61
C LEU A 247 -14.14 -7.67 -23.08
N GLU A 248 -13.63 -8.65 -23.81
CA GLU A 248 -13.32 -8.52 -25.23
C GLU A 248 -14.59 -8.25 -26.06
N ARG A 249 -15.68 -9.01 -25.84
CA ARG A 249 -16.96 -8.73 -26.47
C ARG A 249 -17.54 -7.35 -26.14
N ALA A 250 -17.39 -6.92 -24.86
CA ALA A 250 -17.84 -5.60 -24.45
C ALA A 250 -17.03 -4.48 -25.13
N PHE A 251 -15.72 -4.67 -25.31
CA PHE A 251 -14.87 -3.74 -26.04
C PHE A 251 -15.22 -3.70 -27.53
N GLU A 252 -15.43 -4.85 -28.17
CA GLU A 252 -15.89 -4.92 -29.57
C GLU A 252 -17.21 -4.16 -29.78
N ALA A 253 -18.16 -4.32 -28.85
CA ALA A 253 -19.42 -3.59 -28.88
C ALA A 253 -19.23 -2.07 -28.71
N PHE A 254 -18.31 -1.66 -27.78
CA PHE A 254 -17.94 -0.27 -27.58
C PHE A 254 -17.34 0.37 -28.85
N GLU A 255 -16.40 -0.31 -29.50
CA GLU A 255 -15.78 0.16 -30.75
C GLU A 255 -16.81 0.20 -31.91
N ALA A 256 -17.68 -0.82 -32.02
CA ALA A 256 -18.73 -0.85 -33.03
C ALA A 256 -19.77 0.28 -32.87
N ALA A 257 -19.98 0.76 -31.65
CA ALA A 257 -20.80 1.92 -31.35
C ALA A 257 -20.12 3.27 -31.68
N GLY A 258 -18.88 3.24 -32.19
CA GLY A 258 -18.11 4.41 -32.61
C GLY A 258 -17.07 4.84 -31.58
N GLY A 259 -16.79 4.00 -30.56
CA GLY A 259 -15.90 4.36 -29.47
C GLY A 259 -16.46 5.57 -28.70
N GLY A 260 -15.66 6.24 -27.88
CA GLY A 260 -16.14 7.38 -27.11
C GLY A 260 -15.13 8.53 -27.08
N ALA A 261 -15.54 9.74 -27.47
CA ALA A 261 -14.70 10.94 -27.37
C ALA A 261 -14.22 11.18 -25.92
N ALA A 262 -15.02 10.81 -24.92
CA ALA A 262 -14.63 10.88 -23.51
C ALA A 262 -13.49 9.90 -23.18
N PHE A 263 -13.52 8.70 -23.73
CA PHE A 263 -12.44 7.74 -23.60
C PHE A 263 -11.15 8.25 -24.26
N ASP A 264 -11.23 8.77 -25.49
CA ASP A 264 -10.07 9.30 -26.21
C ASP A 264 -9.45 10.50 -25.47
N ALA A 265 -10.27 11.39 -24.95
CA ALA A 265 -9.80 12.52 -24.13
C ALA A 265 -9.14 12.04 -22.81
N TRP A 266 -9.69 11.02 -22.16
CA TRP A 266 -9.10 10.43 -20.98
C TRP A 266 -7.74 9.77 -21.28
N VAL A 267 -7.63 9.00 -22.38
CA VAL A 267 -6.35 8.40 -22.82
C VAL A 267 -5.31 9.49 -23.08
N ALA A 268 -5.68 10.58 -23.73
CA ALA A 268 -4.79 11.71 -23.97
C ALA A 268 -4.30 12.37 -22.67
N THR A 269 -5.17 12.47 -21.65
CA THR A 269 -4.84 13.01 -20.34
C THR A 269 -3.90 12.09 -19.54
N GLU A 270 -4.14 10.77 -19.59
CA GLU A 270 -3.30 9.75 -18.94
C GLU A 270 -1.92 9.62 -19.57
N GLY A 271 -1.82 9.86 -20.89
CA GLY A 271 -0.58 9.98 -21.65
C GLY A 271 0.31 8.73 -21.59
N GLY A 272 1.63 8.96 -21.71
CA GLY A 272 2.62 7.89 -21.86
C GLY A 272 2.68 6.89 -20.69
N SER A 273 2.24 7.25 -19.49
CA SER A 273 2.17 6.31 -18.37
C SER A 273 1.14 5.20 -18.62
N LEU A 274 -0.04 5.56 -19.13
CA LEU A 274 -1.07 4.60 -19.49
C LEU A 274 -0.63 3.75 -20.70
N GLU A 275 -0.03 4.37 -21.70
CA GLU A 275 0.47 3.66 -22.87
C GLU A 275 1.52 2.59 -22.51
N ARG A 276 2.46 2.92 -21.64
CA ARG A 276 3.45 1.93 -21.17
C ARG A 276 2.79 0.78 -20.42
N PHE A 277 1.85 1.07 -19.51
CA PHE A 277 1.10 0.02 -18.83
C PHE A 277 0.33 -0.87 -19.83
N ALA A 278 -0.41 -0.28 -20.75
CA ALA A 278 -1.15 -1.01 -21.79
C ALA A 278 -0.22 -1.84 -22.68
N THR A 279 0.99 -1.32 -23.01
CA THR A 279 2.00 -2.06 -23.74
C THR A 279 2.48 -3.29 -22.97
N HIS A 280 2.75 -3.16 -21.66
CA HIS A 280 3.10 -4.30 -20.84
C HIS A 280 1.99 -5.36 -20.85
N GLN A 281 0.73 -4.96 -20.71
CA GLN A 281 -0.40 -5.90 -20.68
C GLN A 281 -0.55 -6.62 -22.03
N ALA A 282 -0.40 -5.91 -23.15
CA ALA A 282 -0.45 -6.50 -24.49
C ALA A 282 0.75 -7.46 -24.75
N LEU A 283 1.94 -7.14 -24.24
CA LEU A 283 3.09 -8.05 -24.25
C LEU A 283 2.85 -9.26 -23.36
N ALA A 284 2.25 -9.08 -22.19
CA ALA A 284 1.92 -10.18 -21.28
C ALA A 284 0.90 -11.16 -21.85
N ASP A 285 -0.03 -10.70 -22.68
CA ASP A 285 -0.97 -11.57 -23.42
C ASP A 285 -0.24 -12.53 -24.38
N LEU A 286 0.93 -12.15 -24.90
CA LEU A 286 1.71 -12.93 -25.87
C LEU A 286 2.87 -13.72 -25.26
N HIS A 287 3.54 -13.14 -24.27
CA HIS A 287 4.81 -13.64 -23.73
C HIS A 287 4.71 -14.13 -22.29
N GLY A 288 3.51 -14.08 -21.68
CA GLY A 288 3.29 -14.41 -20.28
C GLY A 288 3.45 -13.22 -19.31
N PRO A 289 3.04 -13.39 -18.03
CA PRO A 289 2.80 -12.28 -17.11
C PRO A 289 4.07 -11.55 -16.63
N TYR A 290 5.23 -12.21 -16.68
CA TYR A 290 6.45 -11.74 -16.01
C TYR A 290 7.50 -11.28 -17.02
N TRP A 291 7.74 -9.98 -17.10
CA TRP A 291 8.63 -9.37 -18.10
C TRP A 291 10.08 -9.89 -18.06
N LEU A 292 10.55 -10.43 -16.94
CA LEU A 292 11.91 -10.97 -16.86
C LEU A 292 12.11 -12.19 -17.79
N THR A 293 11.03 -12.94 -18.09
CA THR A 293 11.07 -14.10 -19.00
C THR A 293 10.97 -13.72 -20.48
N TRP A 294 10.72 -12.45 -20.79
CA TRP A 294 10.59 -11.98 -22.17
C TRP A 294 11.97 -11.84 -22.86
N GLU A 295 11.95 -11.71 -24.18
CA GLU A 295 13.18 -11.38 -24.92
C GLU A 295 13.79 -10.07 -24.41
N THR A 296 15.13 -10.02 -24.36
CA THR A 296 15.87 -8.89 -23.76
C THR A 296 15.46 -7.53 -24.31
N GLY A 297 15.11 -7.43 -25.59
CA GLY A 297 14.61 -6.20 -26.22
C GLY A 297 13.27 -5.73 -25.73
N LEU A 298 12.47 -6.61 -25.09
CA LEU A 298 11.13 -6.32 -24.55
C LEU A 298 11.13 -6.09 -23.03
N GLN A 299 12.23 -6.30 -22.33
CA GLN A 299 12.31 -6.27 -20.86
C GLN A 299 12.28 -4.87 -20.22
N ASN A 300 12.02 -3.82 -21.00
CA ASN A 300 11.89 -2.46 -20.48
C ASN A 300 11.07 -1.60 -21.45
N ALA A 301 10.20 -0.76 -20.94
CA ALA A 301 9.30 0.11 -21.69
C ALA A 301 10.00 1.07 -22.67
N HIS A 302 11.27 1.40 -22.42
CA HIS A 302 12.03 2.39 -23.17
C HIS A 302 12.97 1.77 -24.22
N LYS A 303 12.99 0.43 -24.36
CA LYS A 303 13.75 -0.24 -25.41
C LYS A 303 13.05 -0.15 -26.76
N ALA A 304 13.86 -0.13 -27.82
CA ALA A 304 13.38 0.04 -29.19
C ALA A 304 12.34 -1.02 -29.59
N ASP A 305 12.56 -2.28 -29.20
CA ASP A 305 11.63 -3.38 -29.54
C ASP A 305 10.28 -3.22 -28.85
N ALA A 306 10.25 -2.76 -27.60
CA ALA A 306 9.00 -2.49 -26.88
C ALA A 306 8.24 -1.29 -27.49
N ILE A 307 8.98 -0.26 -27.94
CA ILE A 307 8.38 0.89 -28.65
C ILE A 307 7.83 0.45 -29.99
N ALA A 308 8.58 -0.32 -30.77
CA ALA A 308 8.13 -0.84 -32.07
C ALA A 308 6.92 -1.76 -31.92
N PHE A 309 6.90 -2.61 -30.88
CA PHE A 309 5.72 -3.44 -30.58
C PHE A 309 4.48 -2.58 -30.35
N ARG A 310 4.58 -1.53 -29.53
CA ARG A 310 3.46 -0.62 -29.25
C ARG A 310 2.92 0.02 -30.52
N GLU A 311 3.82 0.52 -31.39
CA GLU A 311 3.45 1.15 -32.66
C GLU A 311 2.79 0.18 -33.65
N ALA A 312 3.21 -1.09 -33.64
CA ALA A 312 2.67 -2.14 -34.49
C ALA A 312 1.33 -2.73 -34.01
N ASN A 313 0.97 -2.55 -32.73
CA ASN A 313 -0.21 -3.19 -32.11
C ASN A 313 -1.21 -2.20 -31.48
N PRO A 314 -1.64 -1.12 -32.19
CA PRO A 314 -2.47 -0.07 -31.60
C PRO A 314 -3.82 -0.57 -31.07
N ALA A 315 -4.40 -1.60 -31.69
CA ALA A 315 -5.70 -2.16 -31.25
C ALA A 315 -5.58 -2.87 -29.89
N ALA A 316 -4.52 -3.65 -29.67
CA ALA A 316 -4.26 -4.31 -28.39
C ALA A 316 -4.00 -3.27 -27.29
N ILE A 317 -3.21 -2.23 -27.58
CA ILE A 317 -2.95 -1.13 -26.63
C ILE A 317 -4.26 -0.42 -26.28
N ARG A 318 -5.09 -0.11 -27.27
CA ARG A 318 -6.39 0.56 -27.08
C ARG A 318 -7.34 -0.27 -26.20
N PHE A 319 -7.36 -1.60 -26.37
CA PHE A 319 -8.13 -2.50 -25.53
C PHE A 319 -7.70 -2.40 -24.05
N HIS A 320 -6.41 -2.48 -23.75
CA HIS A 320 -5.92 -2.38 -22.37
C HIS A 320 -6.10 -0.97 -21.79
N CYS A 321 -6.06 0.09 -22.60
CA CYS A 321 -6.46 1.43 -22.16
C CYS A 321 -7.95 1.48 -21.80
N TRP A 322 -8.82 0.86 -22.62
CA TRP A 322 -10.25 0.81 -22.37
C TRP A 322 -10.58 0.03 -21.09
N LEU A 323 -9.88 -1.06 -20.79
CA LEU A 323 -10.05 -1.78 -19.54
C LEU A 323 -9.78 -0.88 -18.33
N GLN A 324 -8.71 -0.08 -18.35
CA GLN A 324 -8.40 0.84 -17.27
C GLN A 324 -9.44 1.97 -17.15
N TRP A 325 -9.88 2.52 -18.27
CA TRP A 325 -10.93 3.52 -18.28
C TRP A 325 -12.24 2.98 -17.70
N THR A 326 -12.64 1.77 -18.11
CA THR A 326 -13.86 1.11 -17.61
C THR A 326 -13.78 0.83 -16.12
N ALA A 327 -12.64 0.33 -15.62
CA ALA A 327 -12.42 0.11 -14.19
C ALA A 327 -12.52 1.43 -13.39
N GLU A 328 -11.93 2.52 -13.90
CA GLU A 328 -12.02 3.83 -13.26
C GLU A 328 -13.45 4.38 -13.24
N GLN A 329 -14.19 4.25 -14.35
CA GLN A 329 -15.60 4.69 -14.40
C GLN A 329 -16.44 3.93 -13.38
N GLN A 330 -16.33 2.60 -13.33
CA GLN A 330 -17.11 1.78 -12.40
C GLN A 330 -16.72 2.05 -10.93
N LEU A 331 -15.44 2.22 -10.62
CA LEU A 331 -15.02 2.57 -9.25
C LEU A 331 -15.47 3.98 -8.84
N ALA A 332 -15.48 4.92 -9.79
CA ALA A 332 -16.04 6.26 -9.56
C ALA A 332 -17.55 6.20 -9.25
N GLU A 333 -18.30 5.38 -9.98
CA GLU A 333 -19.73 5.14 -9.69
C GLU A 333 -19.96 4.52 -8.30
N VAL A 334 -19.05 3.64 -7.84
CA VAL A 334 -19.10 3.11 -6.46
C VAL A 334 -18.86 4.22 -5.44
N SER A 335 -17.86 5.07 -5.69
CA SER A 335 -17.57 6.22 -4.81
C SER A 335 -18.76 7.19 -4.73
N GLU A 336 -19.43 7.44 -5.87
CA GLU A 336 -20.63 8.28 -5.91
C GLU A 336 -21.80 7.62 -5.14
N ALA A 337 -22.03 6.32 -5.34
CA ALA A 337 -23.05 5.58 -4.60
C ALA A 337 -22.81 5.58 -3.07
N ALA A 338 -21.56 5.53 -2.63
CA ALA A 338 -21.22 5.65 -1.22
C ALA A 338 -21.58 7.04 -0.67
N ASN A 339 -21.30 8.12 -1.44
CA ASN A 339 -21.69 9.49 -1.07
C ASN A 339 -23.22 9.65 -1.03
N GLU A 340 -23.94 9.12 -2.04
CA GLU A 340 -25.40 9.14 -2.10
C GLU A 340 -26.04 8.37 -0.93
N ALA A 341 -25.39 7.30 -0.47
CA ALA A 341 -25.81 6.52 0.69
C ALA A 341 -25.48 7.22 2.03
N GLY A 342 -24.92 8.43 2.01
CA GLY A 342 -24.62 9.24 3.18
C GLY A 342 -23.31 8.88 3.88
N MET A 343 -22.43 8.11 3.27
CA MET A 343 -21.12 7.81 3.84
C MET A 343 -20.23 9.05 3.84
N ARG A 344 -19.80 9.51 5.01
CA ARG A 344 -18.95 10.70 5.16
C ARG A 344 -17.57 10.52 4.52
N PHE A 345 -17.00 9.33 4.62
CA PHE A 345 -15.68 9.01 4.08
C PHE A 345 -15.75 8.15 2.80
N GLY A 346 -16.91 7.56 2.48
CA GLY A 346 -17.07 6.74 1.29
C GLY A 346 -16.17 5.50 1.29
N LEU A 347 -15.26 5.41 0.31
CA LEU A 347 -14.34 4.28 0.20
C LEU A 347 -13.11 4.45 1.09
N TYR A 348 -12.66 3.33 1.65
CA TYR A 348 -11.41 3.14 2.35
C TYR A 348 -10.55 2.15 1.57
N LEU A 349 -9.61 2.69 0.79
CA LEU A 349 -8.70 1.88 -0.03
C LEU A 349 -7.45 1.49 0.75
N ASP A 350 -6.81 0.43 0.27
CA ASP A 350 -5.58 -0.10 0.84
C ASP A 350 -4.45 -0.04 -0.21
N LEU A 351 -3.32 0.56 0.18
CA LEU A 351 -2.12 0.66 -0.65
C LEU A 351 -1.13 -0.43 -0.25
N ALA A 352 -0.90 -1.40 -1.12
CA ALA A 352 0.10 -2.44 -0.93
C ALA A 352 1.51 -1.84 -0.73
N VAL A 353 2.28 -2.42 0.19
CA VAL A 353 3.61 -1.94 0.60
C VAL A 353 4.60 -1.85 -0.57
N GLY A 354 4.50 -2.76 -1.53
CA GLY A 354 5.37 -2.85 -2.69
C GLY A 354 4.64 -3.31 -3.94
N THR A 355 5.40 -3.52 -5.01
CA THR A 355 4.93 -4.07 -6.28
C THR A 355 5.74 -5.31 -6.63
N HIS A 356 5.16 -6.22 -7.41
CA HIS A 356 5.87 -7.42 -7.86
C HIS A 356 7.11 -7.04 -8.68
N PRO A 357 8.30 -7.65 -8.45
CA PRO A 357 9.56 -7.26 -9.10
C PRO A 357 9.56 -7.46 -10.63
N HIS A 358 8.67 -8.29 -11.15
CA HIS A 358 8.52 -8.57 -12.58
C HIS A 358 7.17 -8.10 -13.15
N GLY A 359 6.52 -7.16 -12.46
CA GLY A 359 5.24 -6.57 -12.87
C GLY A 359 5.38 -5.36 -13.78
N ALA A 360 4.26 -4.78 -14.19
CA ALA A 360 4.20 -3.64 -15.09
C ALA A 360 4.83 -2.37 -14.51
N GLU A 361 4.77 -2.15 -13.19
CA GLU A 361 5.32 -0.97 -12.55
C GLU A 361 6.86 -0.96 -12.62
N THR A 362 7.50 -2.11 -12.32
CA THR A 362 8.95 -2.24 -12.42
C THR A 362 9.45 -2.29 -13.87
N TRP A 363 8.62 -2.71 -14.82
CA TRP A 363 8.93 -2.67 -16.23
C TRP A 363 8.92 -1.25 -16.81
N SER A 364 7.93 -0.44 -16.43
CA SER A 364 7.77 0.93 -16.92
C SER A 364 8.66 1.95 -16.20
N ASP A 365 8.82 1.80 -14.88
CA ASP A 365 9.49 2.75 -14.02
C ASP A 365 10.62 2.10 -13.20
N GLY A 366 11.26 1.08 -13.75
CA GLY A 366 12.25 0.25 -13.06
C GLY A 366 13.46 0.98 -12.46
N SER A 367 13.69 2.23 -12.83
CA SER A 367 14.79 3.05 -12.30
C SER A 367 14.59 3.50 -10.86
N VAL A 368 13.34 3.53 -10.36
CA VAL A 368 13.05 3.95 -8.98
C VAL A 368 13.12 2.79 -7.98
N PHE A 369 13.13 1.55 -8.45
CA PHE A 369 13.17 0.36 -7.61
C PHE A 369 14.59 -0.17 -7.43
N ALA A 370 14.89 -0.68 -6.24
CA ALA A 370 16.09 -1.47 -6.01
C ALA A 370 15.95 -2.84 -6.71
N LYS A 371 17.05 -3.35 -7.28
CA LYS A 371 17.06 -4.60 -8.07
C LYS A 371 17.87 -5.67 -7.35
N GLY A 372 17.46 -6.94 -7.48
CA GLY A 372 18.14 -8.06 -6.81
C GLY A 372 17.88 -8.14 -5.31
N VAL A 373 16.84 -7.46 -4.84
CA VAL A 373 16.37 -7.48 -3.45
C VAL A 373 14.85 -7.49 -3.40
N SER A 374 14.31 -7.97 -2.29
CA SER A 374 12.88 -7.96 -1.98
C SER A 374 12.64 -7.28 -0.65
N LEU A 375 11.44 -6.70 -0.47
CA LEU A 375 10.90 -6.42 0.86
C LEU A 375 10.67 -7.71 1.62
N GLY A 376 10.78 -7.65 2.94
CA GLY A 376 10.53 -8.77 3.83
C GLY A 376 10.44 -8.33 5.28
N ALA A 377 10.54 -9.29 6.18
CA ALA A 377 10.58 -9.08 7.62
C ALA A 377 11.71 -9.90 8.28
N PRO A 378 12.29 -9.41 9.38
CA PRO A 378 13.30 -10.16 10.10
C PRO A 378 12.72 -11.42 10.77
N PRO A 379 13.56 -12.36 11.23
CA PRO A 379 13.12 -13.51 12.01
C PRO A 379 12.22 -13.13 13.18
N ASP A 380 11.10 -13.81 13.29
CA ASP A 380 10.09 -13.61 14.32
C ASP A 380 9.64 -14.95 14.96
N ALA A 381 8.60 -14.94 15.77
CA ALA A 381 8.05 -16.13 16.38
C ALA A 381 7.38 -17.05 15.35
N PHE A 382 6.94 -16.52 14.22
CA PHE A 382 6.21 -17.24 13.17
C PHE A 382 7.12 -17.71 12.04
N SER A 383 8.23 -17.01 11.79
CA SER A 383 9.22 -17.35 10.75
C SER A 383 10.63 -17.29 11.32
N ALA A 384 11.24 -18.46 11.52
CA ALA A 384 12.58 -18.57 12.13
C ALA A 384 13.70 -17.96 11.25
N GLU A 385 13.50 -17.92 9.94
CA GLU A 385 14.45 -17.41 8.95
C GLU A 385 14.11 -16.00 8.47
N GLY A 386 12.97 -15.44 8.93
CA GLY A 386 12.39 -14.20 8.43
C GLY A 386 11.50 -14.46 7.20
N GLN A 387 11.00 -13.38 6.62
CA GLN A 387 10.08 -13.43 5.48
C GLN A 387 10.67 -12.71 4.28
N CYS A 388 10.46 -13.26 3.09
CA CYS A 388 10.69 -12.60 1.81
C CYS A 388 9.33 -12.48 1.10
N TRP A 389 8.89 -11.25 0.86
CA TRP A 389 7.55 -10.99 0.33
C TRP A 389 7.48 -10.97 -1.20
N ALA A 390 8.61 -11.13 -1.88
CA ALA A 390 8.76 -11.04 -3.33
C ALA A 390 8.22 -9.70 -3.89
N LEU A 391 8.48 -8.60 -3.20
CA LEU A 391 8.07 -7.25 -3.56
C LEU A 391 9.28 -6.34 -3.74
N ALA A 392 9.29 -5.56 -4.81
CA ALA A 392 10.36 -4.62 -5.11
C ALA A 392 10.27 -3.37 -4.21
N PRO A 393 11.31 -3.04 -3.43
CA PRO A 393 11.36 -1.82 -2.65
C PRO A 393 11.72 -0.61 -3.50
N PHE A 394 11.25 0.58 -3.11
CA PHE A 394 11.82 1.82 -3.62
C PHE A 394 13.29 1.95 -3.20
N ASN A 395 14.13 2.34 -4.15
CA ASN A 395 15.49 2.79 -3.86
C ASN A 395 15.43 4.21 -3.28
N PRO A 396 15.86 4.47 -2.03
CA PRO A 396 15.72 5.77 -1.39
C PRO A 396 16.42 6.90 -2.14
N TYR A 397 17.54 6.62 -2.80
CA TYR A 397 18.29 7.60 -3.58
C TYR A 397 17.61 7.92 -4.91
N ALA A 398 17.12 6.90 -5.60
CA ALA A 398 16.39 7.08 -6.85
C ALA A 398 15.05 7.79 -6.61
N LEU A 399 14.35 7.44 -5.53
CA LEU A 399 13.10 8.10 -5.15
C LEU A 399 13.32 9.59 -4.88
N ALA A 400 14.38 9.95 -4.13
CA ALA A 400 14.75 11.33 -3.87
C ALA A 400 15.20 12.07 -5.15
N ALA A 401 15.96 11.41 -6.03
CA ALA A 401 16.39 11.98 -7.32
C ALA A 401 15.22 12.22 -8.28
N MET A 402 14.13 11.47 -8.13
CA MET A 402 12.87 11.67 -8.86
C MET A 402 11.89 12.57 -8.11
N HIS A 403 12.39 13.36 -7.15
CA HIS A 403 11.60 14.31 -6.34
C HIS A 403 10.40 13.68 -5.64
N PHE A 404 10.48 12.41 -5.24
CA PHE A 404 9.39 11.64 -4.63
C PHE A 404 8.12 11.51 -5.49
N ARG A 405 8.16 11.93 -6.75
CA ARG A 405 6.99 11.88 -7.65
C ARG A 405 6.37 10.50 -7.81
N PRO A 406 7.14 9.39 -7.89
CA PRO A 406 6.55 8.05 -7.98
C PRO A 406 5.65 7.69 -6.79
N LEU A 407 6.04 8.08 -5.58
CA LEU A 407 5.20 7.92 -4.37
C LEU A 407 3.99 8.85 -4.42
N ALA A 408 4.19 10.13 -4.75
CA ALA A 408 3.11 11.12 -4.84
C ALA A 408 2.04 10.71 -5.86
N GLU A 409 2.44 10.26 -7.05
CA GLU A 409 1.51 9.77 -8.07
C GLU A 409 0.73 8.53 -7.62
N THR A 410 1.39 7.61 -6.91
CA THR A 410 0.74 6.41 -6.37
C THR A 410 -0.34 6.80 -5.36
N LEU A 411 -0.02 7.69 -4.41
CA LEU A 411 -0.97 8.19 -3.41
C LEU A 411 -2.13 8.96 -4.06
N ARG A 412 -1.82 9.86 -4.99
CA ARG A 412 -2.82 10.66 -5.74
C ARG A 412 -3.83 9.78 -6.47
N ARG A 413 -3.37 8.69 -7.09
CA ARG A 413 -4.23 7.75 -7.80
C ARG A 413 -5.21 7.05 -6.87
N GLN A 414 -4.76 6.63 -5.69
CA GLN A 414 -5.63 5.98 -4.71
C GLN A 414 -6.64 6.98 -4.11
N MET A 415 -6.18 8.15 -3.71
CA MET A 415 -7.03 9.17 -3.09
C MET A 415 -8.02 9.83 -4.06
N ARG A 416 -7.94 9.54 -5.37
CA ARG A 416 -8.93 9.99 -6.36
C ARG A 416 -10.32 9.40 -6.09
N PHE A 417 -10.39 8.16 -5.57
CA PHE A 417 -11.63 7.43 -5.36
C PHE A 417 -12.01 7.29 -3.88
N ALA A 418 -11.11 7.58 -2.97
CA ALA A 418 -11.27 7.30 -1.55
C ALA A 418 -10.89 8.49 -0.68
N LYS A 419 -11.66 8.70 0.39
CA LYS A 419 -11.35 9.68 1.44
C LYS A 419 -10.58 9.06 2.61
N LEU A 420 -10.50 7.74 2.68
CA LEU A 420 -9.62 7.03 3.60
C LEU A 420 -8.64 6.17 2.79
N LEU A 421 -7.37 6.20 3.18
CA LEU A 421 -6.33 5.38 2.56
C LEU A 421 -5.49 4.71 3.65
N ARG A 422 -5.44 3.37 3.66
CA ARG A 422 -4.46 2.61 4.45
C ARG A 422 -3.16 2.52 3.66
N ILE A 423 -2.06 2.78 4.33
CA ILE A 423 -0.72 2.49 3.81
C ILE A 423 -0.23 1.23 4.54
N ASP A 424 -0.13 0.16 3.79
CA ASP A 424 0.34 -1.13 4.28
C ASP A 424 1.80 -1.03 4.73
N HIS A 425 2.12 -1.60 5.90
CA HIS A 425 3.46 -1.62 6.50
C HIS A 425 4.17 -0.26 6.48
N VAL A 426 3.54 0.79 7.05
CA VAL A 426 4.09 2.16 7.07
C VAL A 426 5.46 2.25 7.76
N LEU A 427 5.85 1.22 8.52
CA LEU A 427 7.20 1.05 9.08
C LEU A 427 8.28 1.17 8.01
N GLY A 428 7.96 0.76 6.78
CA GLY A 428 8.80 0.90 5.60
C GLY A 428 9.15 2.36 5.22
N PHE A 429 8.49 3.36 5.81
CA PHE A 429 8.86 4.77 5.63
C PHE A 429 10.05 5.20 6.49
N GLU A 430 10.29 4.51 7.60
CA GLU A 430 11.43 4.72 8.49
C GLU A 430 12.61 3.85 8.09
N ARG A 431 12.33 2.54 8.01
CA ARG A 431 13.30 1.51 7.63
C ARG A 431 12.58 0.36 6.95
N ALA A 432 13.13 -0.09 5.84
CA ALA A 432 12.62 -1.26 5.11
C ALA A 432 13.58 -2.44 5.28
N PHE A 433 13.04 -3.62 5.57
CA PHE A 433 13.85 -4.83 5.63
C PHE A 433 14.03 -5.38 4.21
N TRP A 434 15.29 -5.41 3.73
CA TRP A 434 15.62 -5.88 2.38
C TRP A 434 16.31 -7.23 2.45
N VAL A 435 15.81 -8.17 1.67
CA VAL A 435 16.35 -9.52 1.53
C VAL A 435 16.98 -9.65 0.13
N PRO A 436 18.29 -9.97 0.02
CA PRO A 436 18.89 -10.29 -1.29
C PRO A 436 18.18 -11.47 -1.96
N THR A 437 17.93 -11.37 -3.26
CA THR A 437 17.25 -12.43 -4.04
C THR A 437 18.20 -13.21 -4.95
N ASP A 438 19.39 -12.69 -5.18
CA ASP A 438 20.42 -13.29 -6.06
C ASP A 438 21.50 -14.04 -5.27
N SER A 439 21.37 -14.15 -3.94
CA SER A 439 22.28 -14.88 -3.06
C SER A 439 21.56 -15.34 -1.79
N ASP A 440 22.18 -16.24 -1.03
CA ASP A 440 21.70 -16.71 0.27
C ASP A 440 22.08 -15.76 1.43
N ALA A 441 22.55 -14.56 1.13
CA ALA A 441 22.91 -13.58 2.16
C ALA A 441 21.67 -13.16 2.96
N PRO A 442 21.76 -13.07 4.30
CA PRO A 442 20.63 -12.66 5.12
C PRO A 442 20.22 -11.22 4.85
N GLY A 443 18.94 -10.91 5.04
CA GLY A 443 18.42 -9.54 4.94
C GLY A 443 18.87 -8.64 6.10
N THR A 444 18.73 -7.33 5.88
CA THR A 444 18.91 -6.31 6.91
C THR A 444 18.06 -5.08 6.62
N TYR A 445 18.00 -4.14 7.57
CA TYR A 445 17.27 -2.89 7.39
C TYR A 445 18.06 -1.86 6.58
N VAL A 446 17.32 -1.11 5.77
CA VAL A 446 17.76 0.06 5.03
C VAL A 446 16.97 1.27 5.49
N VAL A 447 17.66 2.36 5.82
CA VAL A 447 17.04 3.64 6.21
C VAL A 447 16.28 4.23 5.02
N MET A 448 15.05 4.65 5.27
CA MET A 448 14.21 5.33 4.29
C MET A 448 14.02 6.80 4.69
N PRO A 449 13.74 7.70 3.73
CA PRO A 449 13.61 9.13 3.99
C PRO A 449 12.25 9.48 4.63
N ARG A 450 12.00 9.01 5.85
CA ARG A 450 10.73 9.11 6.60
C ARG A 450 10.07 10.48 6.49
N GLU A 451 10.79 11.53 6.88
CA GLU A 451 10.19 12.87 6.94
C GLU A 451 9.72 13.36 5.57
N ALA A 452 10.50 13.07 4.51
CA ALA A 452 10.11 13.40 3.15
C ALA A 452 8.91 12.57 2.67
N MET A 453 8.88 11.26 2.96
CA MET A 453 7.76 10.41 2.59
C MET A 453 6.47 10.82 3.31
N LEU A 454 6.54 11.12 4.62
CA LEU A 454 5.41 11.65 5.38
C LEU A 454 4.96 13.04 4.87
N ALA A 455 5.88 13.89 4.41
CA ALA A 455 5.54 15.17 3.79
C ALA A 455 4.77 14.95 2.47
N VAL A 456 5.20 14.00 1.64
CA VAL A 456 4.48 13.63 0.40
C VAL A 456 3.07 13.11 0.71
N VAL A 457 2.92 12.29 1.75
CA VAL A 457 1.58 11.85 2.20
C VAL A 457 0.72 13.05 2.58
N ARG A 458 1.25 13.99 3.36
CA ARG A 458 0.51 15.20 3.76
C ARG A 458 0.13 16.07 2.56
N ILE A 459 1.02 16.20 1.56
CA ILE A 459 0.74 16.93 0.31
C ILE A 459 -0.45 16.30 -0.40
N GLU A 460 -0.40 15.01 -0.70
CA GLU A 460 -1.45 14.38 -1.50
C GLU A 460 -2.76 14.22 -0.73
N ALA A 461 -2.69 13.93 0.57
CA ALA A 461 -3.88 13.85 1.42
C ALA A 461 -4.57 15.23 1.59
N ALA A 462 -3.81 16.31 1.77
CA ALA A 462 -4.38 17.66 1.84
C ALA A 462 -5.08 18.05 0.54
N ARG A 463 -4.50 17.71 -0.62
CA ARG A 463 -5.10 17.95 -1.94
C ARG A 463 -6.40 17.20 -2.15
N ALA A 464 -6.44 15.94 -1.69
CA ALA A 464 -7.60 15.08 -1.83
C ALA A 464 -8.67 15.32 -0.74
N GLY A 465 -8.34 16.03 0.33
CA GLY A 465 -9.17 16.10 1.54
C GLY A 465 -9.35 14.69 2.15
N ALA A 466 -8.30 13.88 2.16
CA ALA A 466 -8.31 12.50 2.61
C ALA A 466 -7.64 12.34 3.98
N THR A 467 -8.06 11.33 4.73
CA THR A 467 -7.41 10.84 5.95
C THR A 467 -6.57 9.62 5.62
N VAL A 468 -5.35 9.56 6.16
CA VAL A 468 -4.45 8.44 5.95
C VAL A 468 -4.27 7.64 7.24
N ILE A 469 -4.35 6.32 7.11
CA ILE A 469 -4.12 5.34 8.16
C ILE A 469 -2.83 4.61 7.81
N GLY A 470 -1.79 4.72 8.64
CA GLY A 470 -0.59 3.91 8.49
C GLY A 470 -0.75 2.61 9.28
N GLU A 471 -0.52 1.49 8.65
CA GLU A 471 -0.45 0.22 9.37
C GLU A 471 0.90 0.16 10.10
N ASP A 472 0.83 0.35 11.43
CA ASP A 472 1.95 0.47 12.36
C ASP A 472 2.01 -0.73 13.33
N LEU A 473 1.81 -1.95 12.81
CA LEU A 473 1.86 -3.20 13.56
C LEU A 473 3.26 -3.86 13.45
N GLY A 474 3.60 -4.67 14.44
CA GLY A 474 4.84 -5.44 14.45
C GLY A 474 6.02 -4.73 15.12
N ASN A 475 7.22 -4.79 14.54
CA ASN A 475 8.45 -4.20 15.11
C ASN A 475 8.57 -2.70 14.79
N VAL A 476 7.73 -1.91 15.47
CA VAL A 476 7.61 -0.47 15.23
C VAL A 476 8.90 0.26 15.63
N PRO A 477 9.51 1.05 14.72
CA PRO A 477 10.65 1.89 15.08
C PRO A 477 10.30 2.98 16.09
N ASP A 478 11.24 3.29 16.98
CA ASP A 478 11.07 4.35 17.95
C ASP A 478 10.79 5.70 17.27
N GLY A 479 9.77 6.41 17.75
CA GLY A 479 9.38 7.73 17.25
C GLY A 479 8.56 7.74 15.96
N LEU A 480 8.27 6.59 15.33
CA LEU A 480 7.44 6.54 14.12
C LEU A 480 5.97 6.89 14.43
N GLN A 481 5.40 6.30 15.48
CA GLN A 481 4.01 6.58 15.87
C GLN A 481 3.81 8.05 16.23
N GLU A 482 4.75 8.65 16.94
CA GLU A 482 4.75 10.08 17.24
C GLU A 482 4.89 10.94 15.98
N ALA A 483 5.71 10.53 15.01
CA ALA A 483 5.85 11.25 13.74
C ALA A 483 4.56 11.19 12.92
N MET A 484 3.89 10.03 12.88
CA MET A 484 2.58 9.86 12.27
C MET A 484 1.53 10.75 12.94
N ALA A 485 1.43 10.69 14.27
CA ALA A 485 0.46 11.49 15.03
C ALA A 485 0.71 13.00 14.86
N ARG A 486 1.97 13.45 14.87
CA ARG A 486 2.32 14.85 14.56
C ARG A 486 1.90 15.25 13.14
N SER A 487 2.00 14.34 12.20
CA SER A 487 1.57 14.55 10.80
C SER A 487 0.05 14.50 10.61
N GLY A 488 -0.72 14.08 11.63
CA GLY A 488 -2.17 13.90 11.54
C GLY A 488 -2.57 12.60 10.82
N LEU A 489 -1.67 11.62 10.74
CA LEU A 489 -1.97 10.26 10.27
C LEU A 489 -2.49 9.44 11.45
N LEU A 490 -3.45 8.56 11.15
CA LEU A 490 -3.93 7.57 12.10
C LEU A 490 -3.04 6.33 12.09
N GLY A 491 -2.90 5.65 13.24
CA GLY A 491 -2.35 4.30 13.31
C GLY A 491 -3.44 3.24 13.27
N CYS A 492 -3.04 1.96 13.20
CA CYS A 492 -3.92 0.80 13.33
C CYS A 492 -3.87 0.25 14.76
N ARG A 493 -5.04 -0.10 15.33
CA ARG A 493 -5.13 -0.77 16.63
C ARG A 493 -6.03 -1.99 16.49
N LEU A 494 -5.42 -3.17 16.60
CA LEU A 494 -6.14 -4.43 16.59
C LEU A 494 -6.34 -4.89 18.03
N VAL A 495 -7.60 -5.10 18.44
CA VAL A 495 -7.94 -5.50 19.80
C VAL A 495 -7.13 -6.73 20.24
N MET A 496 -6.95 -7.70 19.34
CA MET A 496 -6.13 -8.91 19.61
C MET A 496 -4.72 -8.60 20.10
N PHE A 497 -4.13 -7.46 19.66
CA PHE A 497 -2.74 -7.09 19.98
C PHE A 497 -2.66 -6.00 21.05
N GLU A 498 -3.79 -5.39 21.43
CA GLU A 498 -3.84 -4.36 22.46
C GLU A 498 -3.86 -4.99 23.87
N GLN A 499 -2.84 -5.81 24.17
CA GLN A 499 -2.60 -6.51 25.41
C GLN A 499 -1.22 -6.15 25.96
N PRO A 500 -1.12 -5.25 26.98
CA PRO A 500 0.16 -4.95 27.62
C PRO A 500 0.85 -6.19 28.22
N HIS A 501 0.05 -7.11 28.76
CA HIS A 501 0.46 -8.43 29.22
C HIS A 501 -0.52 -9.48 28.70
N HIS A 502 -0.10 -10.75 28.70
CA HIS A 502 -0.96 -11.85 28.28
C HIS A 502 -2.31 -11.81 29.01
N ALA A 503 -3.39 -11.91 28.22
CA ALA A 503 -4.78 -11.87 28.68
C ALA A 503 -5.16 -10.59 29.48
N GLU A 504 -4.41 -9.50 29.33
CA GLU A 504 -4.71 -8.18 29.90
C GLU A 504 -5.03 -7.20 28.78
N PHE A 505 -6.28 -7.12 28.36
CA PHE A 505 -6.70 -6.21 27.30
C PHE A 505 -6.81 -4.77 27.80
N ARG A 506 -6.40 -3.81 26.95
CA ARG A 506 -6.60 -2.38 27.22
C ARG A 506 -8.07 -2.04 27.39
N GLN A 507 -8.36 -1.10 28.30
CA GLN A 507 -9.69 -0.53 28.43
C GLN A 507 -10.03 0.31 27.19
N PRO A 508 -11.31 0.44 26.80
CA PRO A 508 -11.70 1.22 25.62
C PRO A 508 -11.20 2.68 25.64
N GLU A 509 -11.18 3.31 26.81
CA GLU A 509 -10.70 4.69 27.01
C GLU A 509 -9.18 4.86 26.86
N ASP A 510 -8.40 3.78 26.95
CA ASP A 510 -6.94 3.79 26.85
C ASP A 510 -6.44 3.64 25.39
N TYR A 511 -7.36 3.45 24.44
CA TYR A 511 -7.00 3.40 23.03
C TYR A 511 -6.58 4.78 22.50
N SER A 512 -5.59 4.80 21.59
CA SER A 512 -5.16 6.05 20.96
C SER A 512 -6.29 6.72 20.19
N GLU A 513 -6.52 8.01 20.45
CA GLU A 513 -7.47 8.82 19.68
C GLU A 513 -7.06 8.89 18.19
N THR A 514 -5.75 8.97 17.91
CA THR A 514 -5.21 9.04 16.55
C THR A 514 -5.06 7.66 15.93
N ALA A 515 -6.16 6.89 15.89
CA ALA A 515 -6.15 5.53 15.35
C ALA A 515 -7.49 5.16 14.67
N LEU A 516 -7.40 4.13 13.82
CA LEU A 516 -8.49 3.27 13.42
C LEU A 516 -8.37 1.97 14.23
N ALA A 517 -9.42 1.63 14.97
CA ALA A 517 -9.49 0.40 15.75
C ALA A 517 -10.38 -0.64 15.08
N SER A 518 -9.98 -1.91 15.12
CA SER A 518 -10.77 -3.07 14.70
C SER A 518 -10.46 -4.26 15.60
N PHE A 519 -11.28 -5.32 15.56
CA PHE A 519 -10.98 -6.54 16.31
C PHE A 519 -9.75 -7.22 15.72
N GLY A 520 -9.76 -7.46 14.43
CA GLY A 520 -8.69 -8.07 13.67
C GLY A 520 -8.48 -7.40 12.29
N SER A 521 -7.81 -8.11 11.41
CA SER A 521 -7.61 -7.75 10.01
C SER A 521 -7.74 -9.01 9.13
N HIS A 522 -7.56 -8.87 7.82
CA HIS A 522 -7.56 -10.01 6.88
C HIS A 522 -6.43 -11.01 7.13
N ASP A 523 -5.37 -10.65 7.87
CA ASP A 523 -4.19 -11.48 8.16
C ASP A 523 -4.27 -12.25 9.48
N VAL A 524 -5.31 -12.03 10.25
CA VAL A 524 -5.52 -12.67 11.55
C VAL A 524 -6.91 -13.32 11.60
N PRO A 525 -7.17 -14.22 12.57
CA PRO A 525 -8.46 -14.90 12.65
C PRO A 525 -9.62 -13.92 12.81
N THR A 526 -10.78 -14.29 12.31
CA THR A 526 -12.07 -13.63 12.59
C THR A 526 -12.41 -13.76 14.07
N TRP A 527 -13.38 -12.99 14.55
CA TRP A 527 -13.90 -13.12 15.92
C TRP A 527 -14.26 -14.57 16.27
N ALA A 528 -15.04 -15.25 15.42
CA ALA A 528 -15.44 -16.63 15.65
C ALA A 528 -14.24 -17.60 15.61
N GLY A 529 -13.34 -17.42 14.66
CA GLY A 529 -12.13 -18.23 14.52
C GLY A 529 -11.14 -18.02 15.67
N TRP A 530 -10.97 -16.78 16.15
CA TRP A 530 -10.13 -16.48 17.30
C TRP A 530 -10.65 -17.16 18.58
N ARG A 531 -11.95 -17.08 18.82
CA ARG A 531 -12.57 -17.76 19.98
C ARG A 531 -12.45 -19.27 19.94
N ALA A 532 -12.56 -19.84 18.74
CA ALA A 532 -12.43 -21.30 18.55
C ALA A 532 -10.97 -21.78 18.56
N GLY A 533 -9.97 -20.87 18.45
CA GLY A 533 -8.57 -21.24 18.24
C GLY A 533 -8.32 -21.87 16.88
N SER A 534 -9.11 -21.48 15.86
CA SER A 534 -9.05 -22.07 14.52
C SER A 534 -7.71 -21.83 13.83
N ASP A 535 -7.08 -20.65 14.06
CA ASP A 535 -5.73 -20.32 13.60
C ASP A 535 -4.65 -21.18 14.26
N VAL A 536 -4.78 -21.48 15.54
CA VAL A 536 -3.86 -22.36 16.28
C VAL A 536 -3.98 -23.81 15.78
N THR A 537 -5.22 -24.26 15.57
CA THR A 537 -5.50 -25.60 15.03
C THR A 537 -4.92 -25.74 13.62
N LEU A 538 -5.13 -24.74 12.77
CA LEU A 538 -4.61 -24.74 11.40
C LEU A 538 -3.07 -24.80 11.35
N ARG A 539 -2.38 -24.05 12.20
CA ARG A 539 -0.91 -24.09 12.31
C ARG A 539 -0.40 -25.46 12.76
N HIS A 540 -1.12 -26.10 13.67
CA HIS A 540 -0.80 -27.49 14.06
C HIS A 540 -1.00 -28.47 12.88
N GLU A 541 -2.08 -28.34 12.13
CA GLU A 541 -2.35 -29.18 10.95
C GLU A 541 -1.29 -28.98 9.84
N LEU A 542 -0.76 -27.76 9.70
CA LEU A 542 0.33 -27.44 8.78
C LEU A 542 1.72 -27.88 9.28
N GLY A 543 1.79 -28.40 10.52
CA GLY A 543 3.03 -28.89 11.12
C GLY A 543 3.94 -27.79 11.68
N GLU A 544 3.44 -26.56 11.83
CA GLU A 544 4.16 -25.44 12.44
C GLU A 544 4.23 -25.53 13.97
N LEU A 545 3.23 -26.21 14.58
CA LEU A 545 3.15 -26.45 16.01
C LEU A 545 3.16 -27.97 16.28
N ASP A 546 4.06 -28.45 17.13
CA ASP A 546 3.98 -29.81 17.67
C ASP A 546 2.85 -29.94 18.71
N ALA A 547 2.55 -31.17 19.15
CA ALA A 547 1.44 -31.40 20.05
C ALA A 547 1.54 -30.68 21.42
N PRO A 548 2.71 -30.57 22.07
CA PRO A 548 2.86 -29.73 23.26
C PRO A 548 2.61 -28.25 23.00
N ALA A 549 3.26 -27.68 21.96
CA ALA A 549 3.10 -26.25 21.61
C ALA A 549 1.64 -25.93 21.20
N TYR A 550 0.95 -26.84 20.53
CA TYR A 550 -0.46 -26.72 20.23
C TYR A 550 -1.32 -26.67 21.50
N ALA A 551 -1.09 -27.58 22.45
CA ALA A 551 -1.83 -27.59 23.72
C ALA A 551 -1.63 -26.29 24.54
N ASP A 552 -0.36 -25.83 24.60
CA ASP A 552 -0.02 -24.57 25.27
C ASP A 552 -0.67 -23.37 24.59
N ALA A 553 -0.64 -23.29 23.25
CA ALA A 553 -1.25 -22.20 22.48
C ALA A 553 -2.79 -22.18 22.62
N MET A 554 -3.44 -23.35 22.67
CA MET A 554 -4.89 -23.44 22.92
C MET A 554 -5.26 -23.03 24.34
N SER A 555 -4.43 -23.39 25.34
CA SER A 555 -4.64 -22.92 26.73
C SER A 555 -4.48 -21.41 26.82
N TRP A 556 -3.44 -20.85 26.17
CA TRP A 556 -3.20 -19.41 26.10
C TRP A 556 -4.39 -18.66 25.47
N ARG A 557 -4.92 -19.18 24.37
CA ARG A 557 -6.12 -18.63 23.72
C ARG A 557 -7.35 -18.69 24.63
N ALA A 558 -7.51 -19.76 25.39
CA ALA A 558 -8.65 -19.87 26.32
C ALA A 558 -8.60 -18.80 27.42
N ASP A 559 -7.39 -18.49 27.93
CA ASP A 559 -7.19 -17.41 28.90
C ASP A 559 -7.51 -16.03 28.29
N GLU A 560 -7.07 -15.77 27.04
CA GLU A 560 -7.38 -14.53 26.31
C GLU A 560 -8.90 -14.37 26.11
N VAL A 561 -9.59 -15.43 25.67
CA VAL A 561 -11.03 -15.42 25.45
C VAL A 561 -11.78 -15.13 26.77
N ALA A 562 -11.41 -15.79 27.85
CA ALA A 562 -12.02 -15.58 29.16
C ALA A 562 -11.81 -14.13 29.68
N ALA A 563 -10.60 -13.59 29.49
CA ALA A 563 -10.26 -12.22 29.87
C ALA A 563 -11.06 -11.20 29.05
N PHE A 564 -11.17 -11.39 27.74
CA PHE A 564 -11.94 -10.49 26.89
C PHE A 564 -13.45 -10.59 27.18
N ASP A 565 -13.97 -11.79 27.43
CA ASP A 565 -15.38 -11.99 27.84
C ASP A 565 -15.68 -11.23 29.11
N ALA A 566 -14.81 -11.29 30.10
CA ALA A 566 -14.97 -10.53 31.35
C ALA A 566 -14.93 -9.01 31.13
N LEU A 567 -14.10 -8.52 30.21
CA LEU A 567 -13.95 -7.10 29.87
C LEU A 567 -15.13 -6.57 29.04
N ALA A 568 -15.49 -7.28 27.98
CA ALA A 568 -16.49 -6.83 27.00
C ALA A 568 -17.93 -7.26 27.35
N GLY A 569 -18.11 -8.15 28.33
CA GLY A 569 -19.41 -8.72 28.72
C GLY A 569 -19.93 -9.67 27.63
N THR A 570 -19.04 -10.47 27.02
CA THR A 570 -19.38 -11.50 26.04
C THR A 570 -19.42 -12.88 26.71
N ASP A 571 -20.21 -13.81 26.17
CA ASP A 571 -20.36 -15.17 26.71
C ASP A 571 -20.47 -16.25 25.61
N GLY A 572 -20.13 -15.90 24.35
CA GLY A 572 -20.24 -16.81 23.21
C GLY A 572 -19.74 -16.22 21.90
N PRO A 573 -19.97 -16.90 20.78
CA PRO A 573 -19.47 -16.49 19.47
C PRO A 573 -20.20 -15.28 18.87
N ASP A 574 -21.28 -14.81 19.48
CA ASP A 574 -22.02 -13.63 19.05
C ASP A 574 -21.12 -12.39 19.13
N PRO A 575 -20.95 -11.62 18.05
CA PRO A 575 -20.03 -10.49 18.01
C PRO A 575 -20.56 -9.22 18.71
N ASP A 576 -21.81 -9.18 19.17
CA ASP A 576 -22.45 -7.98 19.68
C ASP A 576 -21.70 -7.32 20.85
N GLY A 577 -21.15 -8.12 21.76
CA GLY A 577 -20.34 -7.62 22.88
C GLY A 577 -19.03 -7.02 22.42
N MET A 578 -18.35 -7.68 21.48
CA MET A 578 -17.13 -7.18 20.85
C MET A 578 -17.41 -5.89 20.07
N HIS A 579 -18.51 -5.81 19.32
CA HIS A 579 -18.92 -4.58 18.63
C HIS A 579 -19.20 -3.44 19.64
N ARG A 580 -19.88 -3.71 20.77
CA ARG A 580 -20.07 -2.71 21.83
C ARG A 580 -18.75 -2.24 22.44
N PHE A 581 -17.79 -3.13 22.62
CA PHE A 581 -16.44 -2.78 23.05
C PHE A 581 -15.80 -1.82 22.06
N LEU A 582 -15.74 -2.19 20.78
CA LEU A 582 -15.20 -1.35 19.71
C LEU A 582 -15.92 0.00 19.60
N GLY A 583 -17.23 0.02 19.76
CA GLY A 583 -18.00 1.26 19.74
C GLY A 583 -17.60 2.27 20.85
N ARG A 584 -17.00 1.81 21.94
CA ARG A 584 -16.58 2.63 23.10
C ARG A 584 -15.10 3.06 23.07
N VAL A 585 -14.25 2.48 22.20
CA VAL A 585 -12.83 2.84 22.18
C VAL A 585 -12.63 4.32 21.87
N ALA A 586 -11.57 4.91 22.39
CA ALA A 586 -11.28 6.33 22.18
C ALA A 586 -10.83 6.67 20.74
N SER A 587 -10.47 5.66 19.95
CA SER A 587 -10.01 5.85 18.56
C SER A 587 -11.04 6.56 17.68
N ARG A 588 -10.59 7.48 16.84
CA ARG A 588 -11.45 8.27 15.93
C ARG A 588 -12.28 7.40 15.00
N LEU A 589 -11.68 6.37 14.42
CA LEU A 589 -12.37 5.48 13.49
C LEU A 589 -12.44 4.06 14.05
N VAL A 590 -13.54 3.38 13.75
CA VAL A 590 -13.76 1.96 14.08
C VAL A 590 -14.14 1.21 12.81
N ALA A 591 -13.49 0.09 12.54
CA ALA A 591 -13.83 -0.81 11.46
C ALA A 591 -14.35 -2.14 11.99
N LEU A 592 -15.51 -2.57 11.53
CA LEU A 592 -16.06 -3.90 11.74
C LEU A 592 -15.78 -4.76 10.52
N GLN A 593 -15.27 -5.98 10.71
CA GLN A 593 -15.09 -6.91 9.59
C GLN A 593 -16.44 -7.53 9.21
N ILE A 594 -16.73 -7.59 7.92
CA ILE A 594 -17.98 -8.20 7.45
C ILE A 594 -18.07 -9.67 7.83
N GLU A 595 -16.94 -10.37 7.88
CA GLU A 595 -16.83 -11.74 8.35
C GLU A 595 -17.33 -11.90 9.78
N ASP A 596 -16.94 -10.99 10.67
CA ASP A 596 -17.37 -10.99 12.08
C ASP A 596 -18.87 -10.72 12.20
N ILE A 597 -19.37 -9.72 11.43
CA ILE A 597 -20.80 -9.41 11.38
C ILE A 597 -21.62 -10.63 10.91
N LEU A 598 -21.12 -11.38 9.94
CA LEU A 598 -21.81 -12.54 9.36
C LEU A 598 -21.49 -13.87 10.07
N GLY A 599 -20.65 -13.86 11.11
CA GLY A 599 -20.29 -15.04 11.89
C GLY A 599 -19.45 -16.05 11.10
N VAL A 600 -18.59 -15.57 10.19
CA VAL A 600 -17.65 -16.42 9.43
C VAL A 600 -16.48 -16.77 10.35
N GLU A 601 -16.16 -18.05 10.45
CA GLU A 601 -15.05 -18.53 11.27
C GLU A 601 -13.71 -18.49 10.54
N GLU A 602 -13.73 -18.80 9.24
CA GLU A 602 -12.49 -18.92 8.44
C GLU A 602 -11.93 -17.54 8.10
N GLN A 603 -10.65 -17.33 8.37
CA GLN A 603 -9.94 -16.10 8.00
C GLN A 603 -9.67 -15.99 6.50
N ALA A 604 -9.48 -14.77 6.00
CA ALA A 604 -9.29 -14.46 4.58
C ALA A 604 -7.91 -14.89 4.07
N ASN A 605 -6.88 -14.68 4.89
CA ASN A 605 -5.49 -14.94 4.57
C ASN A 605 -4.75 -15.54 5.78
N LEU A 606 -3.85 -16.49 5.53
CA LEU A 606 -2.90 -17.00 6.51
C LEU A 606 -1.49 -16.62 6.07
N PRO A 607 -0.88 -15.60 6.70
CA PRO A 607 0.47 -15.15 6.37
C PRO A 607 1.50 -16.29 6.40
N GLY A 608 2.44 -16.28 5.46
CA GLY A 608 3.46 -17.33 5.34
C GLY A 608 3.02 -18.53 4.51
N THR A 609 1.76 -18.61 4.05
CA THR A 609 1.25 -19.70 3.20
C THR A 609 0.95 -19.20 1.78
N VAL A 610 1.11 -20.07 0.79
CA VAL A 610 0.72 -19.82 -0.60
C VAL A 610 -0.38 -20.81 -1.01
N ASP A 611 -0.05 -22.10 -1.14
CA ASP A 611 -0.99 -23.13 -1.62
C ASP A 611 -1.61 -23.97 -0.50
N SER A 612 -0.99 -23.96 0.69
CA SER A 612 -1.44 -24.76 1.84
C SER A 612 -2.69 -24.22 2.52
N TYR A 613 -3.07 -22.99 2.23
CA TYR A 613 -4.30 -22.34 2.70
C TYR A 613 -5.00 -21.64 1.54
N PRO A 614 -6.37 -21.62 1.47
CA PRO A 614 -7.10 -20.98 0.38
C PRO A 614 -7.15 -19.45 0.53
N ASN A 615 -5.98 -18.81 0.61
CA ASN A 615 -5.84 -17.36 0.69
C ASN A 615 -6.60 -16.65 -0.43
N TRP A 616 -7.29 -15.55 -0.11
CA TRP A 616 -7.97 -14.65 -1.06
C TRP A 616 -9.00 -15.33 -1.97
N ARG A 617 -9.59 -16.46 -1.53
CA ARG A 617 -10.52 -17.27 -2.33
C ARG A 617 -11.89 -17.44 -1.70
N ARG A 618 -12.09 -17.05 -0.45
CA ARG A 618 -13.35 -17.26 0.25
C ARG A 618 -14.41 -16.28 -0.20
N ARG A 619 -15.61 -16.80 -0.45
CA ARG A 619 -16.79 -16.01 -0.82
C ARG A 619 -17.63 -15.76 0.42
N LEU A 620 -18.17 -14.56 0.54
CA LEU A 620 -19.09 -14.23 1.61
C LEU A 620 -20.35 -15.11 1.53
N PRO A 621 -20.91 -15.51 2.70
CA PRO A 621 -22.10 -16.37 2.73
C PRO A 621 -23.35 -15.66 2.20
N VAL A 622 -23.39 -14.32 2.26
CA VAL A 622 -24.52 -13.46 1.84
C VAL A 622 -24.14 -12.74 0.54
N GLY A 623 -25.09 -12.65 -0.39
CA GLY A 623 -24.93 -11.83 -1.59
C GLY A 623 -24.94 -10.34 -1.27
N ALA A 624 -24.29 -9.52 -2.12
CA ALA A 624 -24.14 -8.07 -1.90
C ALA A 624 -25.50 -7.36 -1.70
N ALA A 625 -26.51 -7.71 -2.50
CA ALA A 625 -27.87 -7.18 -2.33
C ALA A 625 -28.55 -7.63 -1.02
N GLY A 626 -28.19 -8.81 -0.52
CA GLY A 626 -28.72 -9.37 0.72
C GLY A 626 -28.16 -8.71 1.97
N LEU A 627 -27.13 -7.87 1.89
CA LEU A 627 -26.64 -7.07 3.01
C LEU A 627 -27.66 -6.00 3.43
N ALA A 628 -28.45 -5.50 2.48
CA ALA A 628 -29.53 -4.57 2.78
C ALA A 628 -30.62 -5.26 3.64
N GLY A 629 -30.83 -4.74 4.86
CA GLY A 629 -31.78 -5.31 5.81
C GLY A 629 -31.34 -6.64 6.44
N HIS A 630 -30.09 -7.07 6.27
CA HIS A 630 -29.59 -8.26 6.93
C HIS A 630 -29.61 -8.08 8.46
N PRO A 631 -30.20 -9.01 9.25
CA PRO A 631 -30.37 -8.81 10.69
C PRO A 631 -29.08 -8.55 11.46
N ALA A 632 -27.98 -9.20 11.08
CA ALA A 632 -26.69 -9.00 11.72
C ALA A 632 -26.08 -7.60 11.40
N VAL A 633 -26.27 -7.12 10.16
CA VAL A 633 -25.85 -5.77 9.77
C VAL A 633 -26.65 -4.71 10.52
N ALA A 634 -27.97 -4.91 10.64
CA ALA A 634 -28.83 -4.02 11.39
C ALA A 634 -28.44 -3.97 12.89
N ARG A 635 -28.17 -5.13 13.53
CA ARG A 635 -27.69 -5.18 14.92
C ARG A 635 -26.36 -4.47 15.12
N ALA A 636 -25.39 -4.69 14.23
CA ALA A 636 -24.10 -4.01 14.30
C ALA A 636 -24.27 -2.48 14.19
N ALA A 637 -25.13 -2.01 13.28
CA ALA A 637 -25.45 -0.60 13.11
C ALA A 637 -26.13 0.00 14.37
N ASP A 638 -27.10 -0.69 14.95
CA ASP A 638 -27.76 -0.27 16.18
C ASP A 638 -26.76 -0.14 17.34
N ILE A 639 -25.83 -1.10 17.48
CA ILE A 639 -24.79 -1.06 18.50
C ILE A 639 -23.86 0.15 18.28
N MET A 640 -23.45 0.43 17.05
CA MET A 640 -22.59 1.58 16.75
C MET A 640 -23.32 2.90 17.02
N LYS A 641 -24.61 2.98 16.75
CA LYS A 641 -25.45 4.12 17.09
C LYS A 641 -25.59 4.31 18.61
N ASP A 642 -25.89 3.24 19.34
CA ASP A 642 -26.06 3.27 20.81
C ASP A 642 -24.74 3.64 21.52
N THR A 643 -23.59 3.39 20.92
CA THR A 643 -22.28 3.78 21.46
C THR A 643 -21.81 5.16 20.98
N GLY A 644 -22.63 5.90 20.23
CA GLY A 644 -22.36 7.27 19.80
C GLY A 644 -21.42 7.38 18.59
N ARG A 645 -21.28 6.31 17.79
CA ARG A 645 -20.44 6.32 16.57
C ARG A 645 -21.19 6.77 15.31
N GLN A 646 -22.51 6.89 15.42
CA GLN A 646 -23.39 7.40 14.37
C GLN A 646 -24.11 8.64 14.88
N GLU A 647 -24.10 9.76 14.11
CA GLU A 647 -24.92 10.94 14.39
C GLU A 647 -26.40 10.72 14.09
#